data_37331135431b2a1eac9864f231528e70
#
_entry.id   37331135431b2a1eac9864f231528e70
#
_cell.length_a   1.000
_cell.length_b   1.000
_cell.length_c   1.000
_cell.angle_alpha   90.00
_cell.angle_beta   90.00
_cell.angle_gamma   90.00
#
_symmetry.space_group_name_H-M   'P 1'
#
loop_
_entity.id
_entity.type
_entity.pdbx_description
1 polymer ?
#
loop_
_entity_poly.entity_id
_entity_poly.type
_entity_poly.pdbx_seq_one_letter_code
_entity_poly.pdbx_strand_id
1 'polypeptide(L)'
;MLEPTNLADLADGALTQLRTALRGTDDAPLERDAALAVLRRHLGRMQVLMRDSFEQSRIQGLEAAGALSRLTDTLVVALHEHALAVTPGQVGRLCLAATGGYGRGVLAPFSDIDLLFLTPGDASRDAQAAVEFMLYILWDLGLKVGHATRSIEDCLREARGDITVRTSLLDARHIAGDVPVFEAFQEAFRAACAEAGVAKFIAAKQAERDARHRRYGDTPFVVEPNVKEGRGGLRDLQTLYWINKYIYPDTTFAQLVGAAATPGSVIMTADEHRHMRRSWDFLWTLRFHLHHVAGRAEDRLTFDLQPVIGARMGYTRHGRQDGVERFMRHFFLTAREVIRLTRVLEPALVRAALGPPATAREADAKLLAVGFVLADGKLLPVAGREFDKEPIQMLRCLQVARDRNLTLHPLAVRQLIRNERRAQGLRGNTEAAAIFLDLLCGRDTEHNRADGAQWLSIMNESGIIGRLLPDWARIVGQMQFDTYHVFTVDEHTIEAVRILNTLERGELALIAPVASGLVDHLQSRRALYVAMLLHDIAKGRGGDHSELGAEVALQVGPALGLSAEETEMVSWLVLHHLLLSQSAFKRDIDDPKTILDLAETIQSPERLRLLLVLTVADMRAVSAKVWNGWKATLLRELYARVAEVLAGGLSTAERDVRVQRAKEAARLLLSDWPADAVETFHALGYGGYWLSFDPETHARHARMIRAAEARQAPLTVDTQPLPARAVTEVTVYAADHAGLFSRIAGALAVAGASIVDARIHTLTNGMALDTFWIQDAAGGVFDAPHRLARLAVLIEQALSGRLKLATEIRKANKAVLGQRLRAIHVPPRVVIDNHASNTHTVVEVNGRDRSGLLHDVTAAISEQGLQIASAHVSTYGQRAVDVFYVKDVFGLKVENERRLNQLREAILAALASPDEVAATPPAPVRPERRRRRSATTG
;
A
#
# COMPACT_ATOMS: atom_id res chain seq x y z
N MET A 1 21.10 -6.70 40.13
CA MET A 1 20.04 -7.52 39.47
C MET A 1 18.84 -7.48 40.40
N LEU A 2 17.87 -6.62 40.12
CA LEU A 2 16.59 -6.67 40.83
C LEU A 2 15.79 -7.81 40.21
N GLU A 3 15.35 -8.74 41.01
CA GLU A 3 14.39 -9.78 40.61
C GLU A 3 13.18 -9.15 39.90
N PRO A 4 12.48 -9.86 39.03
CA PRO A 4 11.26 -9.34 38.39
C PRO A 4 10.22 -9.08 39.45
N THR A 5 10.26 -7.87 40.05
CA THR A 5 9.29 -7.40 41.02
C THR A 5 7.93 -7.44 40.29
N ASN A 6 6.98 -8.17 40.84
CA ASN A 6 5.63 -8.24 40.32
C ASN A 6 5.08 -6.83 40.14
N LEU A 7 4.70 -6.43 38.91
CA LEU A 7 4.19 -5.10 38.63
C LEU A 7 2.92 -4.74 39.47
N ALA A 8 2.21 -5.73 39.98
CA ALA A 8 1.13 -5.55 40.93
C ALA A 8 1.66 -5.02 42.28
N ASP A 9 2.72 -5.60 42.82
CA ASP A 9 3.33 -5.16 44.09
C ASP A 9 3.91 -3.72 43.95
N LEU A 10 4.39 -3.36 42.75
CA LEU A 10 4.84 -1.99 42.47
C LEU A 10 3.67 -0.99 42.45
N ALA A 11 2.51 -1.39 41.94
CA ALA A 11 1.34 -0.52 41.92
C ALA A 11 0.80 -0.26 43.33
N ASP A 12 0.70 -1.28 44.17
CA ASP A 12 0.22 -1.16 45.56
C ASP A 12 1.17 -0.33 46.43
N GLY A 13 2.47 -0.54 46.30
CA GLY A 13 3.51 0.26 46.93
C GLY A 13 3.47 1.73 46.46
N ALA A 14 3.26 1.96 45.17
CA ALA A 14 3.15 3.29 44.59
C ALA A 14 1.92 4.05 45.07
N LEU A 15 0.78 3.39 45.21
CA LEU A 15 -0.44 4.01 45.76
C LEU A 15 -0.24 4.46 47.19
N THR A 16 0.33 3.58 48.05
CA THR A 16 0.61 3.91 49.47
C THR A 16 1.56 5.09 49.58
N GLN A 17 2.65 5.13 48.82
CA GLN A 17 3.59 6.26 48.78
C GLN A 17 2.90 7.56 48.30
N LEU A 18 2.01 7.48 47.32
CA LEU A 18 1.32 8.62 46.78
C LEU A 18 0.32 9.20 47.76
N ARG A 19 -0.45 8.34 48.46
CA ARG A 19 -1.36 8.73 49.55
C ARG A 19 -0.61 9.50 50.66
N THR A 20 0.52 8.99 51.09
CA THR A 20 1.34 9.65 52.12
C THR A 20 1.89 10.98 51.61
N ALA A 21 2.35 11.04 50.36
CA ALA A 21 2.91 12.25 49.76
C ALA A 21 1.90 13.36 49.45
N LEU A 22 0.60 13.03 49.39
CA LEU A 22 -0.49 13.99 49.23
C LEU A 22 -1.01 14.58 50.56
N ARG A 23 -0.44 14.17 51.69
CA ARG A 23 -0.68 14.74 53.02
C ARG A 23 0.48 15.61 53.43
N GLY A 24 0.19 16.71 54.15
CA GLY A 24 1.19 17.58 54.79
C GLY A 24 1.80 16.98 56.04
N THR A 25 2.72 17.70 56.67
CA THR A 25 3.37 17.28 57.90
C THR A 25 2.42 17.21 59.11
N ASP A 26 1.28 17.83 59.02
CA ASP A 26 0.16 17.85 59.98
C ASP A 26 -0.95 16.86 59.63
N ASP A 27 -0.72 15.94 58.73
CA ASP A 27 -1.67 14.97 58.17
C ASP A 27 -2.85 15.62 57.43
N ALA A 28 -2.83 16.94 57.20
CA ALA A 28 -3.83 17.63 56.40
C ALA A 28 -3.59 17.41 54.89
N PRO A 29 -4.64 17.41 54.04
CA PRO A 29 -4.47 17.30 52.59
C PRO A 29 -3.69 18.52 52.04
N LEU A 30 -2.82 18.30 51.06
CA LEU A 30 -2.05 19.34 50.43
C LEU A 30 -2.94 20.30 49.65
N GLU A 31 -2.54 21.57 49.58
CA GLU A 31 -3.13 22.54 48.68
C GLU A 31 -2.88 22.14 47.21
N ARG A 32 -3.76 22.64 46.31
CA ARG A 32 -3.84 22.22 44.89
C ARG A 32 -2.48 22.20 44.17
N ASP A 33 -1.69 23.27 44.29
CA ASP A 33 -0.42 23.37 43.55
C ASP A 33 0.65 22.41 44.08
N ALA A 34 0.67 22.17 45.38
CA ALA A 34 1.54 21.19 46.00
C ALA A 34 1.12 19.75 45.63
N ALA A 35 -0.18 19.45 45.63
CA ALA A 35 -0.70 18.17 45.18
C ALA A 35 -0.40 17.92 43.71
N LEU A 36 -0.57 18.93 42.83
CA LEU A 36 -0.22 18.84 41.42
C LEU A 36 1.28 18.54 41.21
N ALA A 37 2.15 19.16 42.01
CA ALA A 37 3.59 18.90 41.91
C ALA A 37 3.95 17.46 42.33
N VAL A 38 3.30 16.91 43.33
CA VAL A 38 3.45 15.52 43.76
C VAL A 38 2.98 14.55 42.66
N LEU A 39 1.75 14.76 42.14
CA LEU A 39 1.16 13.93 41.11
C LEU A 39 1.96 13.97 39.82
N ARG A 40 2.49 15.13 39.42
CA ARG A 40 3.35 15.28 38.24
C ARG A 40 4.63 14.48 38.36
N ARG A 41 5.29 14.50 39.51
CA ARG A 41 6.47 13.67 39.78
C ARG A 41 6.16 12.19 39.73
N HIS A 42 5.02 11.79 40.30
CA HIS A 42 4.57 10.40 40.26
C HIS A 42 4.30 9.94 38.81
N LEU A 43 3.53 10.70 38.05
CA LEU A 43 3.24 10.42 36.64
C LEU A 43 4.54 10.29 35.81
N GLY A 44 5.48 11.20 35.97
CA GLY A 44 6.78 11.15 35.29
C GLY A 44 7.57 9.89 35.62
N ARG A 45 7.58 9.47 36.90
CA ARG A 45 8.24 8.21 37.32
C ARG A 45 7.57 6.98 36.68
N MET A 46 6.24 6.96 36.66
CA MET A 46 5.47 5.88 36.05
C MET A 46 5.76 5.78 34.54
N GLN A 47 5.76 6.91 33.85
CA GLN A 47 6.03 6.94 32.40
C GLN A 47 7.44 6.42 32.07
N VAL A 48 8.45 6.82 32.86
CA VAL A 48 9.82 6.31 32.71
C VAL A 48 9.90 4.83 32.99
N LEU A 49 9.32 4.36 34.11
CA LEU A 49 9.32 2.94 34.48
C LEU A 49 8.67 2.06 33.42
N MET A 50 7.52 2.50 32.90
CA MET A 50 6.80 1.77 31.84
C MET A 50 7.58 1.72 30.54
N ARG A 51 8.16 2.86 30.15
CA ARG A 51 8.98 2.96 28.95
C ARG A 51 10.21 2.07 29.04
N ASP A 52 10.97 2.16 30.13
CA ASP A 52 12.20 1.37 30.33
C ASP A 52 11.88 -0.13 30.39
N SER A 53 10.81 -0.51 31.11
CA SER A 53 10.38 -1.92 31.19
C SER A 53 9.96 -2.47 29.84
N PHE A 54 9.29 -1.67 29.01
CA PHE A 54 8.87 -2.03 27.66
C PHE A 54 10.06 -2.07 26.69
N GLU A 55 10.91 -1.05 26.66
CA GLU A 55 12.08 -0.98 25.78
C GLU A 55 13.12 -2.06 26.09
N GLN A 56 13.23 -2.49 27.36
CA GLN A 56 14.07 -3.63 27.79
C GLN A 56 13.39 -4.99 27.59
N SER A 57 12.22 -5.03 26.95
CA SER A 57 11.43 -6.25 26.69
C SER A 57 11.08 -7.07 27.95
N ARG A 58 11.01 -6.43 29.13
CA ARG A 58 10.56 -7.06 30.38
C ARG A 58 9.07 -7.32 30.38
N ILE A 59 8.31 -6.42 29.76
CA ILE A 59 6.87 -6.52 29.53
C ILE A 59 6.55 -6.16 28.08
N GLN A 60 5.56 -6.80 27.49
CA GLN A 60 5.14 -6.55 26.11
C GLN A 60 3.62 -6.75 25.97
N GLY A 61 3.07 -6.28 24.85
CA GLY A 61 1.72 -6.54 24.40
C GLY A 61 0.65 -6.18 25.43
N LEU A 62 -0.23 -7.14 25.69
CA LEU A 62 -1.33 -6.98 26.65
C LEU A 62 -0.85 -6.77 28.08
N GLU A 63 0.25 -7.38 28.45
CA GLU A 63 0.84 -7.23 29.80
C GLU A 63 1.25 -5.78 30.03
N ALA A 64 1.93 -5.16 29.05
CA ALA A 64 2.32 -3.75 29.11
C ALA A 64 1.08 -2.84 29.18
N ALA A 65 0.05 -3.13 28.37
CA ALA A 65 -1.19 -2.37 28.37
C ALA A 65 -1.94 -2.48 29.72
N GLY A 66 -1.97 -3.67 30.30
CA GLY A 66 -2.55 -3.91 31.62
C GLY A 66 -1.76 -3.25 32.75
N ALA A 67 -0.43 -3.30 32.69
CA ALA A 67 0.43 -2.64 33.66
C ALA A 67 0.26 -1.12 33.66
N LEU A 68 0.20 -0.50 32.47
CA LEU A 68 -0.06 0.93 32.34
C LEU A 68 -1.42 1.31 32.91
N SER A 69 -2.47 0.50 32.68
CA SER A 69 -3.79 0.73 33.25
C SER A 69 -3.76 0.69 34.78
N ARG A 70 -3.12 -0.33 35.38
CA ARG A 70 -3.00 -0.44 36.86
C ARG A 70 -2.21 0.72 37.47
N LEU A 71 -1.13 1.15 36.85
CA LEU A 71 -0.38 2.32 37.31
C LEU A 71 -1.21 3.61 37.18
N THR A 72 -2.03 3.73 36.16
CA THR A 72 -2.96 4.85 36.00
C THR A 72 -4.03 4.80 37.11
N ASP A 73 -4.51 3.61 37.49
CA ASP A 73 -5.41 3.43 38.62
C ASP A 73 -4.84 4.04 39.93
N THR A 74 -3.52 3.86 40.20
CA THR A 74 -2.91 4.43 41.43
C THR A 74 -2.98 5.95 41.46
N LEU A 75 -2.76 6.60 40.31
CA LEU A 75 -2.87 8.05 40.18
C LEU A 75 -4.31 8.52 40.38
N VAL A 76 -5.25 7.87 39.70
CA VAL A 76 -6.68 8.25 39.69
C VAL A 76 -7.32 7.99 41.05
N VAL A 77 -7.00 6.87 41.71
CA VAL A 77 -7.49 6.55 43.06
C VAL A 77 -7.00 7.58 44.10
N ALA A 78 -5.68 7.85 44.11
CA ALA A 78 -5.10 8.82 45.05
C ALA A 78 -5.63 10.23 44.80
N LEU A 79 -5.83 10.62 43.55
CA LEU A 79 -6.44 11.93 43.22
C LEU A 79 -7.90 12.00 43.66
N HIS A 80 -8.66 10.94 43.48
CA HIS A 80 -10.05 10.86 43.95
C HIS A 80 -10.14 11.02 45.46
N GLU A 81 -9.33 10.28 46.22
CA GLU A 81 -9.27 10.39 47.68
C GLU A 81 -8.88 11.81 48.14
N HIS A 82 -7.90 12.39 47.47
CA HIS A 82 -7.44 13.76 47.76
C HIS A 82 -8.54 14.79 47.44
N ALA A 83 -9.22 14.67 46.28
CA ALA A 83 -10.35 15.56 45.92
C ALA A 83 -11.49 15.53 46.94
N LEU A 84 -11.85 14.35 47.45
CA LEU A 84 -12.83 14.23 48.53
C LEU A 84 -12.37 14.88 49.83
N ALA A 85 -11.10 14.80 50.18
CA ALA A 85 -10.51 15.37 51.38
C ALA A 85 -10.44 16.92 51.37
N VAL A 86 -10.23 17.53 50.17
CA VAL A 86 -10.15 19.00 50.02
C VAL A 86 -11.50 19.67 49.70
N THR A 87 -12.51 18.91 49.28
CA THR A 87 -13.83 19.46 48.95
C THR A 87 -14.59 19.71 50.23
N PRO A 88 -14.99 20.97 50.52
CA PRO A 88 -15.78 21.30 51.71
C PRO A 88 -17.21 20.75 51.56
N GLY A 89 -17.75 20.17 52.62
CA GLY A 89 -19.14 19.67 52.70
C GLY A 89 -19.24 18.14 52.56
N GLN A 90 -20.44 17.66 52.26
CA GLN A 90 -20.70 16.22 52.04
C GLN A 90 -20.87 15.91 50.55
N VAL A 91 -19.86 15.29 49.98
CA VAL A 91 -19.88 14.88 48.55
C VAL A 91 -20.99 13.87 48.23
N GLY A 92 -21.51 13.16 49.26
CA GLY A 92 -22.53 12.15 49.08
C GLY A 92 -22.00 10.86 48.47
N ARG A 93 -22.87 10.09 47.84
CA ARG A 93 -22.53 8.79 47.24
C ARG A 93 -22.02 8.99 45.82
N LEU A 94 -20.69 9.13 45.65
CA LEU A 94 -20.00 9.26 44.36
C LEU A 94 -19.20 8.00 44.11
N CYS A 95 -19.38 7.42 42.93
CA CYS A 95 -18.57 6.33 42.42
C CYS A 95 -17.81 6.77 41.21
N LEU A 96 -16.53 6.42 41.11
CA LEU A 96 -15.67 6.62 39.99
C LEU A 96 -15.42 5.29 39.28
N ALA A 97 -15.80 5.23 38.01
CA ALA A 97 -15.58 4.08 37.15
C ALA A 97 -14.75 4.46 35.92
N ALA A 98 -13.94 3.53 35.44
CA ALA A 98 -13.28 3.60 34.13
C ALA A 98 -14.19 3.00 33.05
N THR A 99 -14.18 3.58 31.86
CA THR A 99 -14.92 3.07 30.70
C THR A 99 -14.01 2.90 29.47
N GLY A 100 -14.52 2.37 28.38
CA GLY A 100 -13.77 2.21 27.14
C GLY A 100 -12.51 1.36 27.30
N GLY A 101 -11.39 1.83 26.73
CA GLY A 101 -10.09 1.17 26.83
C GLY A 101 -9.57 1.03 28.25
N TYR A 102 -9.72 2.08 29.03
CA TYR A 102 -9.36 2.12 30.43
C TYR A 102 -10.24 1.20 31.28
N GLY A 103 -11.54 1.15 30.96
CA GLY A 103 -12.46 0.21 31.62
C GLY A 103 -12.11 -1.26 31.35
N ARG A 104 -11.62 -1.62 30.18
CA ARG A 104 -11.09 -2.95 29.86
C ARG A 104 -9.79 -3.29 30.59
N GLY A 105 -9.20 -2.34 31.31
CA GLY A 105 -7.93 -2.52 31.97
C GLY A 105 -6.74 -2.54 31.01
N VAL A 106 -6.84 -1.89 29.86
CA VAL A 106 -5.77 -1.82 28.86
C VAL A 106 -5.61 -0.40 28.32
N LEU A 107 -4.42 0.16 28.46
CA LEU A 107 -4.05 1.49 27.96
C LEU A 107 -2.81 1.42 27.08
N ALA A 108 -2.73 2.27 26.06
CA ALA A 108 -1.50 2.54 25.35
C ALA A 108 -0.90 3.87 25.87
N PRO A 109 0.42 4.09 25.72
CA PRO A 109 1.02 5.40 25.98
C PRO A 109 0.24 6.49 25.21
N PHE A 110 -0.05 7.62 25.80
CA PHE A 110 -0.80 8.73 25.20
C PHE A 110 -2.27 8.43 24.83
N SER A 111 -2.85 7.29 25.24
CA SER A 111 -4.29 7.03 25.11
C SER A 111 -5.10 7.94 26.04
N ASP A 112 -6.34 8.25 25.63
CA ASP A 112 -7.29 8.94 26.48
C ASP A 112 -7.66 8.06 27.69
N ILE A 113 -7.93 8.69 28.83
CA ILE A 113 -8.42 8.08 30.05
C ILE A 113 -9.91 8.40 30.14
N ASP A 114 -10.76 7.39 29.97
CA ASP A 114 -12.20 7.56 29.99
C ASP A 114 -12.75 7.30 31.39
N LEU A 115 -13.30 8.36 32.05
CA LEU A 115 -13.82 8.34 33.41
C LEU A 115 -15.34 8.54 33.41
N LEU A 116 -16.03 7.76 34.24
CA LEU A 116 -17.46 7.89 34.50
C LEU A 116 -17.66 8.12 36.01
N PHE A 117 -18.16 9.28 36.35
CA PHE A 117 -18.59 9.64 37.68
C PHE A 117 -20.07 9.29 37.83
N LEU A 118 -20.33 8.26 38.62
CA LEU A 118 -21.70 7.75 38.86
C LEU A 118 -22.26 8.26 40.16
N THR A 119 -23.51 8.68 40.12
CA THR A 119 -24.33 9.07 41.28
C THR A 119 -25.65 8.31 41.29
N PRO A 120 -26.27 8.07 42.45
CA PRO A 120 -27.57 7.40 42.51
C PRO A 120 -28.70 8.20 41.82
N GLY A 121 -28.62 9.52 41.85
CA GLY A 121 -29.51 10.48 41.22
C GLY A 121 -28.69 11.69 40.77
N ASP A 122 -29.27 12.90 40.77
CA ASP A 122 -28.59 14.12 40.42
C ASP A 122 -27.36 14.37 41.33
N ALA A 123 -26.25 14.77 40.72
CA ALA A 123 -25.01 15.05 41.45
C ALA A 123 -25.18 16.29 42.37
N SER A 124 -24.78 16.19 43.64
CA SER A 124 -24.73 17.32 44.57
C SER A 124 -23.71 18.36 44.08
N ARG A 125 -23.83 19.61 44.57
CA ARG A 125 -22.84 20.66 44.26
C ARG A 125 -21.43 20.28 44.72
N ASP A 126 -21.32 19.64 45.90
CA ASP A 126 -20.02 19.18 46.40
C ASP A 126 -19.44 18.04 45.58
N ALA A 127 -20.29 17.12 45.06
CA ALA A 127 -19.85 16.09 44.13
C ALA A 127 -19.33 16.69 42.80
N GLN A 128 -20.04 17.70 42.27
CA GLN A 128 -19.62 18.41 41.06
C GLN A 128 -18.27 19.13 41.29
N ALA A 129 -18.10 19.81 42.45
CA ALA A 129 -16.83 20.48 42.79
C ALA A 129 -15.68 19.49 42.92
N ALA A 130 -15.86 18.31 43.52
CA ALA A 130 -14.85 17.27 43.59
C ALA A 130 -14.46 16.73 42.20
N VAL A 131 -15.46 16.50 41.34
CA VAL A 131 -15.21 16.08 39.91
C VAL A 131 -14.46 17.14 39.15
N GLU A 132 -14.84 18.42 39.23
CA GLU A 132 -14.15 19.52 38.57
C GLU A 132 -12.71 19.65 39.07
N PHE A 133 -12.46 19.54 40.34
CA PHE A 133 -11.13 19.55 40.93
C PHE A 133 -10.24 18.44 40.31
N MET A 134 -10.77 17.22 40.25
CA MET A 134 -10.06 16.09 39.63
C MET A 134 -9.73 16.35 38.16
N LEU A 135 -10.70 16.82 37.38
CA LEU A 135 -10.54 17.07 35.94
C LEU A 135 -9.49 18.16 35.67
N TYR A 136 -9.50 19.27 36.44
CA TYR A 136 -8.52 20.32 36.32
C TYR A 136 -7.11 19.81 36.63
N ILE A 137 -6.92 19.00 37.67
CA ILE A 137 -5.61 18.39 37.96
C ILE A 137 -5.16 17.45 36.84
N LEU A 138 -6.05 16.61 36.32
CA LEU A 138 -5.71 15.70 35.24
C LEU A 138 -5.32 16.45 33.93
N TRP A 139 -6.00 17.54 33.62
CA TRP A 139 -5.64 18.40 32.48
C TRP A 139 -4.34 19.14 32.72
N ASP A 140 -4.09 19.67 33.91
CA ASP A 140 -2.82 20.31 34.27
C ASP A 140 -1.62 19.34 34.27
N LEU A 141 -1.88 18.03 34.44
CA LEU A 141 -0.90 16.96 34.24
C LEU A 141 -0.66 16.66 32.74
N GLY A 142 -1.42 17.26 31.81
CA GLY A 142 -1.30 17.05 30.36
C GLY A 142 -1.98 15.75 29.90
N LEU A 143 -2.83 15.15 30.70
CA LEU A 143 -3.56 13.94 30.34
C LEU A 143 -4.80 14.28 29.51
N LYS A 144 -5.08 13.45 28.52
CA LYS A 144 -6.32 13.50 27.76
C LYS A 144 -7.38 12.69 28.49
N VAL A 145 -8.43 13.35 28.91
CA VAL A 145 -9.50 12.74 29.72
C VAL A 145 -10.84 12.88 29.01
N GLY A 146 -11.41 11.74 28.61
CA GLY A 146 -12.83 11.64 28.35
C GLY A 146 -13.57 11.50 29.67
N HIS A 147 -14.66 12.26 29.88
CA HIS A 147 -15.39 12.15 31.14
C HIS A 147 -16.89 12.33 30.96
N ALA A 148 -17.65 11.73 31.88
CA ALA A 148 -19.09 11.97 32.02
C ALA A 148 -19.47 11.88 33.50
N THR A 149 -20.32 12.78 33.97
CA THR A 149 -21.00 12.69 35.27
C THR A 149 -22.46 12.37 35.00
N ARG A 150 -22.94 11.22 35.49
CA ARG A 150 -24.26 10.70 35.15
C ARG A 150 -24.89 9.98 36.33
N SER A 151 -26.21 10.11 36.45
CA SER A 151 -26.99 9.17 37.25
C SER A 151 -27.06 7.79 36.56
N ILE A 152 -27.47 6.77 37.33
CA ILE A 152 -27.72 5.43 36.76
C ILE A 152 -28.74 5.52 35.63
N GLU A 153 -29.83 6.30 35.83
CA GLU A 153 -30.89 6.48 34.86
C GLU A 153 -30.41 7.14 33.58
N ASP A 154 -29.55 8.17 33.67
CA ASP A 154 -28.95 8.83 32.52
C ASP A 154 -28.07 7.88 31.71
N CYS A 155 -27.26 7.05 32.38
CA CYS A 155 -26.46 6.02 31.72
C CYS A 155 -27.32 5.06 30.89
N LEU A 156 -28.46 4.62 31.44
CA LEU A 156 -29.38 3.71 30.75
C LEU A 156 -30.08 4.39 29.58
N ARG A 157 -30.50 5.66 29.74
CA ARG A 157 -31.13 6.46 28.68
C ARG A 157 -30.17 6.62 27.48
N GLU A 158 -28.96 7.08 27.75
CA GLU A 158 -27.95 7.28 26.73
C GLU A 158 -27.55 5.95 26.02
N ALA A 159 -27.40 4.88 26.78
CA ALA A 159 -27.10 3.56 26.23
C ALA A 159 -28.21 2.99 25.34
N ARG A 160 -29.47 3.40 25.53
CA ARG A 160 -30.57 3.02 24.63
C ARG A 160 -30.46 3.75 23.28
N GLY A 161 -30.00 5.01 23.26
CA GLY A 161 -29.91 5.85 22.08
C GLY A 161 -28.62 5.64 21.24
N ASP A 162 -27.52 5.36 21.91
CA ASP A 162 -26.19 5.30 21.26
C ASP A 162 -25.48 3.97 21.54
N ILE A 163 -25.16 3.24 20.47
CA ILE A 163 -24.41 1.96 20.53
C ILE A 163 -22.98 2.17 21.04
N THR A 164 -22.37 3.33 20.79
CA THR A 164 -21.00 3.64 21.23
C THR A 164 -20.98 3.82 22.75
N VAL A 165 -21.96 4.57 23.29
CA VAL A 165 -22.13 4.74 24.73
C VAL A 165 -22.42 3.38 25.39
N ARG A 166 -23.33 2.58 24.82
CA ARG A 166 -23.62 1.22 25.31
C ARG A 166 -22.38 0.35 25.37
N THR A 167 -21.58 0.40 24.33
CA THR A 167 -20.31 -0.37 24.24
C THR A 167 -19.29 0.11 25.26
N SER A 168 -19.18 1.43 25.48
CA SER A 168 -18.30 2.02 26.49
C SER A 168 -18.72 1.62 27.92
N LEU A 169 -20.02 1.66 28.21
CA LEU A 169 -20.57 1.24 29.49
C LEU A 169 -20.48 -0.27 29.73
N LEU A 170 -20.50 -1.08 28.69
CA LEU A 170 -20.24 -2.52 28.77
C LEU A 170 -18.82 -2.81 29.32
N ASP A 171 -17.88 -1.91 29.10
CA ASP A 171 -16.51 -2.00 29.62
C ASP A 171 -16.32 -1.38 31.00
N ALA A 172 -17.39 -0.80 31.62
CA ALA A 172 -17.28 -0.10 32.89
C ALA A 172 -16.65 -0.98 33.99
N ARG A 173 -15.66 -0.39 34.71
CA ARG A 173 -14.93 -1.02 35.82
C ARG A 173 -14.83 -0.03 36.99
N HIS A 174 -15.16 -0.48 38.17
CA HIS A 174 -15.01 0.32 39.40
C HIS A 174 -13.54 0.68 39.62
N ILE A 175 -13.28 1.95 39.97
CA ILE A 175 -11.96 2.46 40.31
C ILE A 175 -11.89 2.88 41.77
N ALA A 176 -12.81 3.73 42.21
CA ALA A 176 -12.85 4.27 43.57
C ALA A 176 -14.27 4.72 43.95
N GLY A 177 -14.47 5.05 45.20
CA GLY A 177 -15.74 5.56 45.72
C GLY A 177 -16.80 4.49 46.03
N ASP A 178 -18.08 4.82 45.93
CA ASP A 178 -19.20 4.02 46.43
C ASP A 178 -19.44 2.74 45.62
N VAL A 179 -19.00 1.58 46.12
CA VAL A 179 -19.16 0.27 45.47
C VAL A 179 -20.64 -0.09 45.27
N PRO A 180 -21.56 0.05 46.25
CA PRO A 180 -22.99 -0.23 46.04
C PRO A 180 -23.64 0.55 44.90
N VAL A 181 -23.19 1.79 44.61
CA VAL A 181 -23.68 2.56 43.44
C VAL A 181 -23.23 1.90 42.13
N PHE A 182 -22.01 1.40 42.09
CA PHE A 182 -21.50 0.68 40.92
C PHE A 182 -22.23 -0.64 40.70
N GLU A 183 -22.48 -1.40 41.78
CA GLU A 183 -23.19 -2.68 41.68
C GLU A 183 -24.64 -2.47 41.20
N ALA A 184 -25.34 -1.46 41.74
CA ALA A 184 -26.68 -1.09 41.29
C ALA A 184 -26.69 -0.68 39.78
N PHE A 185 -25.67 0.09 39.36
CA PHE A 185 -25.52 0.42 37.94
C PHE A 185 -25.31 -0.83 37.08
N GLN A 186 -24.45 -1.75 37.50
CA GLN A 186 -24.19 -2.97 36.75
C GLN A 186 -25.43 -3.84 36.61
N GLU A 187 -26.21 -4.00 37.68
CA GLU A 187 -27.44 -4.77 37.64
C GLU A 187 -28.48 -4.14 36.70
N ALA A 188 -28.72 -2.84 36.83
CA ALA A 188 -29.65 -2.11 35.99
C ALA A 188 -29.20 -2.11 34.50
N PHE A 189 -27.93 -1.98 34.25
CA PHE A 189 -27.36 -2.01 32.88
C PHE A 189 -27.47 -3.40 32.23
N ARG A 190 -27.22 -4.48 32.99
CA ARG A 190 -27.45 -5.86 32.53
C ARG A 190 -28.89 -6.11 32.15
N ALA A 191 -29.83 -5.66 32.99
CA ALA A 191 -31.27 -5.76 32.72
C ALA A 191 -31.65 -5.01 31.43
N ALA A 192 -31.18 -3.77 31.27
CA ALA A 192 -31.43 -2.97 30.08
C ALA A 192 -30.80 -3.58 28.79
N CYS A 193 -29.65 -4.21 28.89
CA CYS A 193 -29.05 -4.94 27.78
C CYS A 193 -29.87 -6.18 27.39
N ALA A 194 -30.36 -6.93 28.35
CA ALA A 194 -31.21 -8.10 28.08
C ALA A 194 -32.53 -7.69 27.41
N GLU A 195 -33.18 -6.61 27.87
CA GLU A 195 -34.38 -6.03 27.27
C GLU A 195 -34.15 -5.56 25.83
N ALA A 196 -33.01 -4.90 25.52
CA ALA A 196 -32.67 -4.41 24.19
C ALA A 196 -32.46 -5.52 23.18
N GLY A 197 -32.07 -6.71 23.61
CA GLY A 197 -31.92 -7.92 22.83
C GLY A 197 -30.57 -8.06 22.12
N VAL A 198 -30.04 -9.27 22.15
CA VAL A 198 -28.70 -9.65 21.61
C VAL A 198 -28.62 -9.45 20.10
N ALA A 199 -29.69 -9.80 19.34
CA ALA A 199 -29.69 -9.69 17.89
C ALA A 199 -29.48 -8.25 17.39
N LYS A 200 -30.15 -7.28 18.03
CA LYS A 200 -30.00 -5.85 17.69
C LYS A 200 -28.59 -5.34 17.96
N PHE A 201 -27.99 -5.75 19.09
CA PHE A 201 -26.61 -5.37 19.41
C PHE A 201 -25.61 -5.91 18.40
N ILE A 202 -25.72 -7.20 18.06
CA ILE A 202 -24.85 -7.84 17.06
C ILE A 202 -24.95 -7.13 15.70
N ALA A 203 -26.18 -6.91 15.20
CA ALA A 203 -26.41 -6.23 13.93
C ALA A 203 -25.81 -4.82 13.90
N ALA A 204 -25.98 -4.05 14.99
CA ALA A 204 -25.43 -2.71 15.11
C ALA A 204 -23.88 -2.72 15.14
N LYS A 205 -23.25 -3.68 15.85
CA LYS A 205 -21.79 -3.81 15.89
C LYS A 205 -21.20 -4.27 14.56
N GLN A 206 -21.90 -5.11 13.80
CA GLN A 206 -21.52 -5.50 12.46
C GLN A 206 -21.59 -4.32 11.49
N ALA A 207 -22.67 -3.54 11.52
CA ALA A 207 -22.83 -2.34 10.69
C ALA A 207 -21.76 -1.27 11.00
N GLU A 208 -21.44 -1.05 12.30
CA GLU A 208 -20.36 -0.15 12.72
C GLU A 208 -18.99 -0.62 12.19
N ARG A 209 -18.67 -1.92 12.32
CA ARG A 209 -17.46 -2.51 11.80
C ARG A 209 -17.35 -2.33 10.29
N ASP A 210 -18.40 -2.62 9.55
CA ASP A 210 -18.41 -2.54 8.09
C ASP A 210 -18.28 -1.08 7.61
N ALA A 211 -18.89 -0.13 8.29
CA ALA A 211 -18.70 1.30 8.03
C ALA A 211 -17.27 1.76 8.31
N ARG A 212 -16.65 1.26 9.38
CA ARG A 212 -15.26 1.53 9.72
C ARG A 212 -14.31 0.95 8.67
N HIS A 213 -14.49 -0.30 8.23
CA HIS A 213 -13.67 -0.93 7.20
C HIS A 213 -13.71 -0.10 5.90
N ARG A 214 -14.89 0.34 5.44
CA ARG A 214 -15.00 1.22 4.27
C ARG A 214 -14.22 2.54 4.43
N ARG A 215 -14.19 3.11 5.62
CA ARG A 215 -13.44 4.36 5.91
C ARG A 215 -11.93 4.17 5.85
N TYR A 216 -11.42 3.02 6.25
CA TYR A 216 -9.98 2.73 6.36
C TYR A 216 -9.43 1.86 5.24
N GLY A 217 -10.18 1.65 4.14
CA GLY A 217 -9.69 1.06 2.90
C GLY A 217 -10.12 -0.38 2.61
N ASP A 218 -11.05 -0.94 3.38
CA ASP A 218 -11.71 -2.26 3.21
C ASP A 218 -10.78 -3.47 2.94
N THR A 219 -9.46 -3.28 2.98
CA THR A 219 -8.44 -4.33 2.88
C THR A 219 -7.43 -4.21 4.02
N PRO A 220 -6.92 -5.33 4.58
CA PRO A 220 -5.86 -5.30 5.57
C PRO A 220 -4.48 -4.99 4.96
N PHE A 221 -4.34 -5.08 3.64
CA PHE A 221 -3.08 -5.09 2.91
C PHE A 221 -2.67 -3.72 2.35
N VAL A 222 -3.16 -2.63 2.96
CA VAL A 222 -2.68 -1.27 2.65
C VAL A 222 -1.28 -1.06 3.21
N VAL A 223 -0.45 -0.35 2.47
CA VAL A 223 0.99 -0.19 2.78
C VAL A 223 1.23 0.65 4.04
N GLU A 224 0.34 1.58 4.38
CA GLU A 224 0.35 2.36 5.62
C GLU A 224 -0.90 2.05 6.46
N PRO A 225 -0.98 0.88 7.10
CA PRO A 225 -2.18 0.44 7.79
C PRO A 225 -2.40 1.20 9.12
N ASN A 226 -3.68 1.32 9.50
CA ASN A 226 -4.04 1.71 10.87
C ASN A 226 -4.15 0.45 11.74
N VAL A 227 -3.26 0.30 12.72
CA VAL A 227 -3.15 -0.92 13.55
C VAL A 227 -4.32 -1.12 14.50
N LYS A 228 -5.08 -0.06 14.78
CA LYS A 228 -6.25 -0.08 15.67
C LYS A 228 -7.55 -0.22 14.88
N GLU A 229 -7.81 0.71 13.96
CA GLU A 229 -9.10 0.85 13.29
C GLU A 229 -9.17 0.16 11.93
N GLY A 230 -8.02 -0.15 11.31
CA GLY A 230 -7.94 -0.85 10.01
C GLY A 230 -8.53 -2.26 10.08
N ARG A 231 -8.89 -2.81 8.93
CA ARG A 231 -9.36 -4.21 8.82
C ARG A 231 -8.26 -5.17 9.27
N GLY A 232 -8.58 -6.09 10.17
CA GLY A 232 -7.61 -6.97 10.83
C GLY A 232 -6.84 -6.32 11.98
N GLY A 233 -7.20 -5.10 12.40
CA GLY A 233 -6.60 -4.40 13.53
C GLY A 233 -7.23 -4.74 14.88
N LEU A 234 -6.75 -4.06 15.93
CA LEU A 234 -7.21 -4.27 17.31
C LEU A 234 -8.73 -4.14 17.49
N ARG A 235 -9.37 -3.24 16.73
CA ARG A 235 -10.81 -2.99 16.86
C ARG A 235 -11.66 -4.19 16.41
N ASP A 236 -11.17 -5.01 15.49
CA ASP A 236 -11.88 -6.22 15.06
C ASP A 236 -11.89 -7.27 16.19
N LEU A 237 -10.76 -7.46 16.88
CA LEU A 237 -10.70 -8.31 18.08
C LEU A 237 -11.54 -7.75 19.23
N GLN A 238 -11.57 -6.42 19.40
CA GLN A 238 -12.45 -5.77 20.39
C GLN A 238 -13.92 -5.94 20.03
N THR A 239 -14.29 -5.93 18.77
CA THR A 239 -15.67 -6.21 18.35
C THR A 239 -16.09 -7.62 18.72
N LEU A 240 -15.25 -8.62 18.51
CA LEU A 240 -15.49 -9.98 19.01
C LEU A 240 -15.64 -10.03 20.54
N TYR A 241 -14.75 -9.31 21.25
CA TYR A 241 -14.80 -9.23 22.70
C TYR A 241 -16.13 -8.63 23.19
N TRP A 242 -16.61 -7.55 22.60
CA TRP A 242 -17.88 -6.93 22.99
C TRP A 242 -19.08 -7.81 22.65
N ILE A 243 -19.08 -8.48 21.50
CA ILE A 243 -20.12 -9.45 21.15
C ILE A 243 -20.15 -10.58 22.19
N ASN A 244 -18.97 -11.14 22.53
CA ASN A 244 -18.87 -12.17 23.56
C ASN A 244 -19.39 -11.68 24.90
N LYS A 245 -18.91 -10.53 25.36
CA LYS A 245 -19.28 -9.94 26.69
C LYS A 245 -20.77 -9.57 26.79
N TYR A 246 -21.39 -9.21 25.66
CA TYR A 246 -22.82 -8.92 25.60
C TYR A 246 -23.66 -10.19 25.69
N ILE A 247 -23.21 -11.29 25.03
CA ILE A 247 -23.89 -12.60 25.09
C ILE A 247 -23.61 -13.30 26.42
N TYR A 248 -22.38 -13.28 26.89
CA TYR A 248 -21.89 -13.97 28.07
C TYR A 248 -21.10 -13.00 28.96
N PRO A 249 -21.78 -12.18 29.81
CA PRO A 249 -21.16 -11.09 30.57
C PRO A 249 -19.96 -11.52 31.44
N ASP A 250 -20.03 -12.73 32.00
CA ASP A 250 -19.06 -13.25 32.98
C ASP A 250 -18.12 -14.31 32.36
N THR A 251 -18.14 -14.49 31.01
CA THR A 251 -17.38 -15.54 30.32
C THR A 251 -16.23 -14.95 29.49
N THR A 252 -15.02 -15.38 29.78
CA THR A 252 -13.83 -15.04 29.02
C THR A 252 -13.67 -15.92 27.78
N PHE A 253 -12.87 -15.50 26.80
CA PHE A 253 -12.53 -16.35 25.64
C PHE A 253 -11.85 -17.67 26.02
N ALA A 254 -11.06 -17.68 27.10
CA ALA A 254 -10.43 -18.91 27.59
C ALA A 254 -11.46 -19.96 28.03
N GLN A 255 -12.58 -19.54 28.62
CA GLN A 255 -13.68 -20.40 29.04
C GLN A 255 -14.56 -20.88 27.87
N LEU A 256 -14.50 -20.20 26.69
CA LEU A 256 -15.17 -20.66 25.47
C LEU A 256 -14.41 -21.78 24.76
N VAL A 257 -13.16 -22.07 25.14
CA VAL A 257 -12.39 -23.15 24.54
C VAL A 257 -13.05 -24.50 24.84
N GLY A 258 -13.42 -25.22 23.79
CA GLY A 258 -14.13 -26.50 23.89
C GLY A 258 -15.64 -26.37 24.18
N ALA A 259 -16.15 -25.15 24.49
CA ALA A 259 -17.58 -24.96 24.69
C ALA A 259 -18.35 -25.22 23.38
N ALA A 260 -19.43 -25.99 23.47
CA ALA A 260 -20.26 -26.33 22.33
C ALA A 260 -21.45 -25.36 22.20
N ALA A 261 -21.60 -24.73 21.04
CA ALA A 261 -22.80 -23.94 20.70
C ALA A 261 -24.04 -24.84 20.46
N THR A 262 -23.80 -26.04 19.97
CA THR A 262 -24.75 -27.14 19.75
C THR A 262 -23.98 -28.45 19.81
N PRO A 263 -24.60 -29.61 20.04
CA PRO A 263 -23.91 -30.90 19.98
C PRO A 263 -23.07 -31.04 18.71
N GLY A 264 -21.73 -31.23 18.88
CA GLY A 264 -20.77 -31.34 17.78
C GLY A 264 -20.21 -30.01 17.22
N SER A 265 -20.63 -28.84 17.72
CA SER A 265 -20.18 -27.51 17.21
C SER A 265 -19.43 -26.71 18.29
N VAL A 266 -18.12 -26.86 18.35
CA VAL A 266 -17.24 -26.08 19.27
C VAL A 266 -17.19 -24.60 18.86
N ILE A 267 -17.41 -23.67 19.81
CA ILE A 267 -17.36 -22.24 19.55
C ILE A 267 -15.92 -21.83 19.20
N MET A 268 -14.95 -22.20 20.05
CA MET A 268 -13.54 -21.87 19.91
C MET A 268 -12.64 -23.08 20.21
N THR A 269 -11.63 -23.31 19.40
CA THR A 269 -10.59 -24.31 19.66
C THR A 269 -9.44 -23.72 20.45
N ALA A 270 -8.61 -24.56 21.06
CA ALA A 270 -7.39 -24.14 21.76
C ALA A 270 -6.39 -23.44 20.82
N ASP A 271 -6.30 -23.86 19.54
CA ASP A 271 -5.45 -23.26 18.55
C ASP A 271 -5.92 -21.84 18.18
N GLU A 272 -7.22 -21.66 17.95
CA GLU A 272 -7.83 -20.36 17.70
C GLU A 272 -7.62 -19.39 18.85
N HIS A 273 -7.75 -19.85 20.10
CA HIS A 273 -7.45 -19.04 21.28
C HIS A 273 -5.98 -18.62 21.35
N ARG A 274 -5.03 -19.56 21.08
CA ARG A 274 -3.60 -19.21 21.03
C ARG A 274 -3.28 -18.19 19.93
N HIS A 275 -3.88 -18.32 18.75
CA HIS A 275 -3.72 -17.38 17.65
C HIS A 275 -4.29 -16.02 18.00
N MET A 276 -5.45 -15.97 18.60
CA MET A 276 -6.07 -14.71 19.09
C MET A 276 -5.15 -14.00 20.07
N ARG A 277 -4.64 -14.70 21.09
CA ARG A 277 -3.74 -14.10 22.08
C ARG A 277 -2.46 -13.56 21.44
N ARG A 278 -1.82 -14.34 20.54
CA ARG A 278 -0.60 -13.91 19.83
C ARG A 278 -0.86 -12.68 18.96
N SER A 279 -1.97 -12.65 18.23
CA SER A 279 -2.33 -11.51 17.39
C SER A 279 -2.60 -10.27 18.22
N TRP A 280 -3.30 -10.43 19.33
CA TRP A 280 -3.60 -9.35 20.27
C TRP A 280 -2.32 -8.77 20.89
N ASP A 281 -1.45 -9.66 21.35
CA ASP A 281 -0.17 -9.30 21.97
C ASP A 281 0.76 -8.58 20.99
N PHE A 282 0.89 -9.10 19.75
CA PHE A 282 1.67 -8.46 18.70
C PHE A 282 1.16 -7.05 18.35
N LEU A 283 -0.15 -6.90 18.15
CA LEU A 283 -0.74 -5.59 17.79
C LEU A 283 -0.62 -4.56 18.93
N TRP A 284 -0.71 -4.99 20.20
CA TRP A 284 -0.46 -4.11 21.33
C TRP A 284 1.02 -3.72 21.45
N THR A 285 1.94 -4.66 21.28
CA THR A 285 3.39 -4.38 21.24
C THR A 285 3.71 -3.37 20.15
N LEU A 286 3.17 -3.57 18.95
CA LEU A 286 3.33 -2.64 17.83
C LEU A 286 2.79 -1.24 18.16
N ARG A 287 1.60 -1.17 18.77
CA ARG A 287 0.96 0.09 19.14
C ARG A 287 1.77 0.87 20.19
N PHE A 288 2.37 0.18 21.14
CA PHE A 288 3.28 0.78 22.13
C PHE A 288 4.50 1.41 21.45
N HIS A 289 5.14 0.68 20.53
CA HIS A 289 6.26 1.22 19.75
C HIS A 289 5.86 2.43 18.92
N LEU A 290 4.69 2.38 18.28
CA LEU A 290 4.15 3.51 17.51
C LEU A 290 4.03 4.76 18.38
N HIS A 291 3.37 4.64 19.53
CA HIS A 291 3.17 5.76 20.45
C HIS A 291 4.49 6.31 20.99
N HIS A 292 5.44 5.43 21.38
CA HIS A 292 6.74 5.87 21.88
C HIS A 292 7.63 6.54 20.83
N VAL A 293 7.59 6.05 19.57
CA VAL A 293 8.38 6.63 18.47
C VAL A 293 7.77 7.96 18.02
N ALA A 294 6.44 8.03 17.94
CA ALA A 294 5.73 9.24 17.53
C ALA A 294 5.67 10.31 18.64
N GLY A 295 5.88 9.96 19.92
CA GLY A 295 5.70 10.85 21.06
C GLY A 295 4.26 11.33 21.27
N ARG A 296 3.28 10.64 20.68
CA ARG A 296 1.85 10.93 20.72
C ARG A 296 1.02 9.68 20.45
N ALA A 297 -0.30 9.79 20.61
CA ALA A 297 -1.21 8.75 20.13
C ALA A 297 -1.14 8.68 18.59
N GLU A 298 -0.50 7.64 18.06
CA GLU A 298 -0.36 7.37 16.63
C GLU A 298 -0.71 5.90 16.39
N ASP A 299 -1.73 5.67 15.60
CA ASP A 299 -2.19 4.32 15.27
C ASP A 299 -1.93 3.96 13.79
N ARG A 300 -1.39 4.88 12.97
CA ARG A 300 -1.05 4.66 11.58
C ARG A 300 0.44 4.30 11.43
N LEU A 301 0.71 3.14 10.87
CA LEU A 301 2.05 2.63 10.61
C LEU A 301 2.55 3.19 9.26
N THR A 302 3.02 4.45 9.29
CA THR A 302 3.52 5.16 8.10
C THR A 302 4.88 4.63 7.64
N PHE A 303 5.24 4.85 6.38
CA PHE A 303 6.49 4.37 5.77
C PHE A 303 7.74 4.74 6.56
N ASP A 304 7.80 5.95 7.08
CA ASP A 304 8.92 6.46 7.88
C ASP A 304 9.05 5.73 9.23
N LEU A 305 7.94 5.28 9.80
CA LEU A 305 7.93 4.57 11.08
C LEU A 305 8.24 3.07 10.94
N GLN A 306 7.90 2.46 9.78
CA GLN A 306 8.06 1.01 9.58
C GLN A 306 9.50 0.50 9.81
N PRO A 307 10.57 1.11 9.25
CA PRO A 307 11.93 0.63 9.48
C PRO A 307 12.37 0.76 10.95
N VAL A 308 12.01 1.90 11.57
CA VAL A 308 12.38 2.19 12.96
C VAL A 308 11.71 1.21 13.92
N ILE A 309 10.41 0.96 13.72
CA ILE A 309 9.63 0.06 14.56
C ILE A 309 10.05 -1.38 14.31
N GLY A 310 10.24 -1.78 13.04
CA GLY A 310 10.73 -3.10 12.70
C GLY A 310 12.06 -3.43 13.39
N ALA A 311 13.00 -2.50 13.37
CA ALA A 311 14.28 -2.66 14.07
C ALA A 311 14.11 -2.77 15.61
N ARG A 312 13.26 -1.93 16.24
CA ARG A 312 12.96 -2.01 17.66
C ARG A 312 12.28 -3.31 18.07
N MET A 313 11.46 -3.89 17.20
CA MET A 313 10.82 -5.20 17.39
C MET A 313 11.73 -6.37 17.02
N GLY A 314 13.03 -6.14 16.73
CA GLY A 314 14.03 -7.17 16.47
C GLY A 314 14.04 -7.74 15.05
N TYR A 315 13.40 -7.10 14.09
CA TYR A 315 13.43 -7.53 12.68
C TYR A 315 14.70 -7.04 12.01
N THR A 316 15.62 -7.95 11.79
CA THR A 316 16.88 -7.69 11.08
C THR A 316 16.83 -8.29 9.69
N ARG A 317 17.75 -7.86 8.83
CA ARG A 317 17.95 -8.44 7.50
C ARG A 317 18.27 -9.93 7.62
N HIS A 318 17.59 -10.76 6.85
CA HIS A 318 17.85 -12.19 6.76
C HIS A 318 17.91 -12.62 5.29
N GLY A 319 19.07 -13.08 4.84
CA GLY A 319 19.32 -13.36 3.45
C GLY A 319 19.17 -12.10 2.58
N ARG A 320 18.26 -12.12 1.60
CA ARG A 320 17.97 -10.98 0.71
C ARG A 320 16.78 -10.13 1.15
N GLN A 321 16.00 -10.60 2.15
CA GLN A 321 14.85 -9.84 2.67
C GLN A 321 15.29 -8.83 3.72
N ASP A 322 14.88 -7.59 3.56
CA ASP A 322 15.12 -6.54 4.52
C ASP A 322 14.28 -6.71 5.79
N GLY A 323 14.80 -6.20 6.91
CA GLY A 323 14.10 -6.29 8.19
C GLY A 323 12.69 -5.69 8.15
N VAL A 324 12.51 -4.60 7.43
CA VAL A 324 11.20 -3.93 7.27
C VAL A 324 10.20 -4.79 6.49
N GLU A 325 10.63 -5.48 5.44
CA GLU A 325 9.75 -6.38 4.67
C GLU A 325 9.29 -7.57 5.53
N ARG A 326 10.21 -8.14 6.32
CA ARG A 326 9.89 -9.23 7.26
C ARG A 326 8.93 -8.77 8.36
N PHE A 327 9.12 -7.56 8.88
CA PHE A 327 8.24 -6.95 9.86
C PHE A 327 6.84 -6.74 9.28
N MET A 328 6.73 -6.10 8.13
CA MET A 328 5.45 -5.83 7.49
C MET A 328 4.73 -7.11 7.08
N ARG A 329 5.46 -8.12 6.60
CA ARG A 329 4.87 -9.44 6.34
C ARG A 329 4.25 -10.04 7.59
N HIS A 330 4.94 -9.97 8.74
CA HIS A 330 4.38 -10.45 10.01
C HIS A 330 3.13 -9.68 10.39
N PHE A 331 3.13 -8.36 10.21
CA PHE A 331 1.94 -7.54 10.42
C PHE A 331 0.77 -8.00 9.54
N PHE A 332 0.97 -8.16 8.24
CA PHE A 332 -0.09 -8.59 7.31
C PHE A 332 -0.61 -10.00 7.61
N LEU A 333 0.27 -10.92 7.96
CA LEU A 333 -0.15 -12.26 8.39
C LEU A 333 -0.94 -12.22 9.69
N THR A 334 -0.59 -11.33 10.62
CA THR A 334 -1.34 -11.12 11.86
C THR A 334 -2.71 -10.52 11.57
N ALA A 335 -2.79 -9.48 10.73
CA ALA A 335 -4.06 -8.88 10.34
C ALA A 335 -4.99 -9.88 9.63
N ARG A 336 -4.43 -10.70 8.74
CA ARG A 336 -5.16 -11.82 8.11
C ARG A 336 -5.67 -12.82 9.13
N GLU A 337 -4.86 -13.19 10.13
CA GLU A 337 -5.29 -14.11 11.18
C GLU A 337 -6.43 -13.52 12.03
N VAL A 338 -6.39 -12.22 12.34
CA VAL A 338 -7.49 -11.52 13.00
C VAL A 338 -8.79 -11.60 12.19
N ILE A 339 -8.71 -11.39 10.87
CA ILE A 339 -9.88 -11.51 9.98
C ILE A 339 -10.41 -12.95 10.00
N ARG A 340 -9.54 -13.95 9.90
CA ARG A 340 -9.92 -15.35 9.96
C ARG A 340 -10.60 -15.70 11.27
N LEU A 341 -10.04 -15.24 12.40
CA LEU A 341 -10.65 -15.42 13.73
C LEU A 341 -12.04 -14.78 13.80
N THR A 342 -12.20 -13.56 13.26
CA THR A 342 -13.51 -12.91 13.17
C THR A 342 -14.51 -13.74 12.35
N ARG A 343 -14.10 -14.22 11.17
CA ARG A 343 -14.92 -15.06 10.28
C ARG A 343 -15.30 -16.41 10.92
N VAL A 344 -14.47 -16.92 11.82
CA VAL A 344 -14.72 -18.20 12.51
C VAL A 344 -15.56 -18.03 13.78
N LEU A 345 -15.25 -17.04 14.61
CA LEU A 345 -15.83 -16.94 15.95
C LEU A 345 -17.17 -16.20 15.97
N GLU A 346 -17.29 -15.11 15.21
CA GLU A 346 -18.52 -14.32 15.19
C GLU A 346 -19.75 -15.16 14.79
N PRO A 347 -19.74 -15.94 13.68
CA PRO A 347 -20.89 -16.77 13.32
C PRO A 347 -21.21 -17.84 14.35
N ALA A 348 -20.20 -18.33 15.08
CA ALA A 348 -20.39 -19.30 16.14
C ALA A 348 -21.06 -18.69 17.39
N LEU A 349 -20.65 -17.48 17.76
CA LEU A 349 -21.27 -16.72 18.85
C LEU A 349 -22.72 -16.35 18.51
N VAL A 350 -22.93 -15.88 17.27
CA VAL A 350 -24.29 -15.57 16.78
C VAL A 350 -25.19 -16.80 16.83
N ARG A 351 -24.72 -17.94 16.34
CA ARG A 351 -25.48 -19.20 16.39
C ARG A 351 -25.75 -19.66 17.80
N ALA A 352 -24.79 -19.52 18.70
CA ALA A 352 -24.95 -19.89 20.10
C ALA A 352 -26.01 -19.02 20.81
N ALA A 353 -26.09 -17.73 20.46
CA ALA A 353 -26.99 -16.77 21.05
C ALA A 353 -28.41 -16.78 20.45
N LEU A 354 -28.52 -16.95 19.15
CA LEU A 354 -29.77 -16.79 18.40
C LEU A 354 -30.36 -18.12 17.89
N GLY A 355 -29.62 -19.21 18.05
CA GLY A 355 -30.01 -20.52 17.55
C GLY A 355 -29.57 -20.79 16.09
N PRO A 356 -30.02 -21.90 15.49
CA PRO A 356 -29.68 -22.23 14.11
C PRO A 356 -30.33 -21.25 13.13
N PRO A 357 -29.66 -20.96 11.99
CA PRO A 357 -30.22 -20.07 10.97
C PRO A 357 -31.51 -20.65 10.38
N ALA A 358 -32.41 -19.78 9.95
CA ALA A 358 -33.65 -20.19 9.34
C ALA A 358 -33.38 -20.81 7.95
N THR A 359 -33.69 -22.07 7.78
CA THR A 359 -33.68 -22.75 6.49
C THR A 359 -34.96 -22.45 5.71
N ALA A 360 -34.87 -22.38 4.37
CA ALA A 360 -36.02 -22.16 3.55
C ALA A 360 -37.08 -23.29 3.78
N ARG A 361 -38.35 -22.90 3.89
CA ARG A 361 -39.44 -23.84 4.14
C ARG A 361 -39.59 -24.89 3.00
N GLU A 362 -39.33 -24.51 1.75
CA GLU A 362 -39.22 -25.41 0.61
C GLU A 362 -37.73 -25.59 0.27
N ALA A 363 -37.19 -26.75 0.53
CA ALA A 363 -35.83 -27.08 0.16
C ALA A 363 -35.72 -27.17 -1.38
N ASP A 364 -34.82 -26.40 -1.97
CA ASP A 364 -34.45 -26.54 -3.38
C ASP A 364 -33.86 -27.95 -3.59
N ALA A 365 -34.63 -28.83 -4.23
CA ALA A 365 -34.27 -30.25 -4.46
C ALA A 365 -32.94 -30.36 -5.23
N LYS A 366 -32.62 -29.38 -6.11
CA LYS A 366 -31.37 -29.37 -6.87
C LYS A 366 -30.18 -29.01 -5.97
N LEU A 367 -30.33 -28.05 -5.02
CA LEU A 367 -29.30 -27.73 -4.04
C LEU A 367 -29.07 -28.89 -3.06
N LEU A 368 -30.14 -29.51 -2.57
CA LEU A 368 -30.05 -30.67 -1.69
C LEU A 368 -29.32 -31.87 -2.36
N ALA A 369 -29.57 -32.12 -3.64
CA ALA A 369 -28.92 -33.20 -4.38
C ALA A 369 -27.39 -33.03 -4.44
N VAL A 370 -26.90 -31.78 -4.49
CA VAL A 370 -25.45 -31.43 -4.48
C VAL A 370 -24.89 -31.18 -3.07
N GLY A 371 -25.72 -31.28 -2.03
CA GLY A 371 -25.28 -31.22 -0.63
C GLY A 371 -25.38 -29.86 0.02
N PHE A 372 -26.19 -28.93 -0.51
CA PHE A 372 -26.35 -27.58 0.01
C PHE A 372 -27.81 -27.20 0.29
N VAL A 373 -28.01 -26.19 1.13
CA VAL A 373 -29.31 -25.58 1.42
C VAL A 373 -29.18 -24.06 1.46
N LEU A 374 -30.28 -23.35 1.34
CA LEU A 374 -30.36 -21.93 1.63
C LEU A 374 -30.71 -21.71 3.10
N ALA A 375 -29.88 -20.95 3.79
CA ALA A 375 -30.12 -20.52 5.15
C ALA A 375 -29.99 -18.98 5.19
N ASP A 376 -31.02 -18.30 5.64
CA ASP A 376 -31.12 -16.82 5.58
C ASP A 376 -30.85 -16.27 4.16
N GLY A 377 -31.30 -16.99 3.11
CA GLY A 377 -31.07 -16.65 1.71
C GLY A 377 -29.63 -16.87 1.19
N LYS A 378 -28.77 -17.52 1.99
CA LYS A 378 -27.35 -17.75 1.67
C LYS A 378 -27.04 -19.25 1.63
N LEU A 379 -26.02 -19.62 0.85
CA LEU A 379 -25.61 -21.00 0.65
C LEU A 379 -24.92 -21.58 1.89
N LEU A 380 -25.40 -22.74 2.36
CA LEU A 380 -24.85 -23.47 3.50
C LEU A 380 -24.76 -24.96 3.19
N PRO A 381 -23.70 -25.69 3.55
CA PRO A 381 -23.65 -27.14 3.47
C PRO A 381 -24.72 -27.83 4.34
N VAL A 382 -25.31 -28.93 3.84
CA VAL A 382 -26.22 -29.76 4.62
C VAL A 382 -25.45 -30.45 5.75
N ALA A 383 -26.07 -30.57 6.91
CA ALA A 383 -25.53 -31.32 8.03
C ALA A 383 -25.21 -32.80 7.60
N GLY A 384 -23.99 -33.23 7.93
CA GLY A 384 -23.49 -34.57 7.56
C GLY A 384 -22.68 -34.63 6.26
N ARG A 385 -22.73 -33.60 5.40
CA ARG A 385 -21.83 -33.42 4.26
C ARG A 385 -20.80 -32.30 4.54
N GLU A 386 -20.13 -32.41 5.67
CA GLU A 386 -19.14 -31.45 6.12
C GLU A 386 -17.85 -31.59 5.31
N PHE A 387 -17.14 -30.49 5.11
CA PHE A 387 -15.93 -30.41 4.27
C PHE A 387 -14.75 -31.27 4.77
N ASP A 388 -14.78 -31.71 6.01
CA ASP A 388 -13.77 -32.62 6.58
C ASP A 388 -13.88 -34.05 6.01
N LYS A 389 -15.07 -34.48 5.63
CA LYS A 389 -15.35 -35.82 5.07
C LYS A 389 -15.17 -35.85 3.54
N GLU A 390 -15.61 -34.80 2.86
CA GLU A 390 -15.53 -34.66 1.40
C GLU A 390 -14.86 -33.30 1.04
N PRO A 391 -13.51 -33.19 1.01
CA PRO A 391 -12.84 -31.92 0.75
C PRO A 391 -13.22 -31.23 -0.56
N ILE A 392 -13.63 -32.00 -1.60
CA ILE A 392 -14.06 -31.43 -2.87
C ILE A 392 -15.29 -30.51 -2.73
N GLN A 393 -16.11 -30.74 -1.71
CA GLN A 393 -17.29 -29.92 -1.43
C GLN A 393 -16.93 -28.47 -1.11
N MET A 394 -15.68 -28.17 -0.68
CA MET A 394 -15.21 -26.81 -0.50
C MET A 394 -15.23 -26.05 -1.83
N LEU A 395 -14.71 -26.64 -2.90
CA LEU A 395 -14.70 -26.03 -4.24
C LEU A 395 -16.09 -26.05 -4.88
N ARG A 396 -16.84 -27.14 -4.74
CA ARG A 396 -18.22 -27.23 -5.20
C ARG A 396 -19.12 -26.17 -4.54
N CYS A 397 -18.91 -25.87 -3.26
CA CYS A 397 -19.63 -24.80 -2.56
C CYS A 397 -19.43 -23.45 -3.25
N LEU A 398 -18.18 -23.13 -3.63
CA LEU A 398 -17.86 -21.90 -4.35
C LEU A 398 -18.46 -21.90 -5.77
N GLN A 399 -18.40 -23.04 -6.47
CA GLN A 399 -18.96 -23.20 -7.81
C GLN A 399 -20.48 -23.02 -7.80
N VAL A 400 -21.19 -23.70 -6.89
CA VAL A 400 -22.65 -23.57 -6.75
C VAL A 400 -23.05 -22.15 -6.38
N ALA A 401 -22.27 -21.49 -5.51
CA ALA A 401 -22.52 -20.10 -5.14
C ALA A 401 -22.40 -19.17 -6.36
N ARG A 402 -21.38 -19.37 -7.20
CA ARG A 402 -21.20 -18.64 -8.46
C ARG A 402 -22.35 -18.90 -9.44
N ASP A 403 -22.60 -20.18 -9.75
CA ASP A 403 -23.56 -20.60 -10.78
C ASP A 403 -25.00 -20.18 -10.46
N ARG A 404 -25.32 -20.00 -9.18
CA ARG A 404 -26.62 -19.56 -8.70
C ARG A 404 -26.66 -18.11 -8.25
N ASN A 405 -25.58 -17.35 -8.43
CA ASN A 405 -25.41 -15.97 -7.95
C ASN A 405 -25.78 -15.83 -6.47
N LEU A 406 -25.31 -16.76 -5.63
CA LEU A 406 -25.57 -16.81 -4.20
C LEU A 406 -24.35 -16.34 -3.40
N THR A 407 -24.61 -15.71 -2.27
CA THR A 407 -23.57 -15.44 -1.27
C THR A 407 -23.42 -16.61 -0.31
N LEU A 408 -22.23 -16.82 0.22
CA LEU A 408 -21.98 -17.86 1.23
C LEU A 408 -22.54 -17.45 2.58
N HIS A 409 -23.17 -18.37 3.28
CA HIS A 409 -23.55 -18.16 4.67
C HIS A 409 -22.27 -18.05 5.55
N PRO A 410 -22.21 -17.18 6.57
CA PRO A 410 -21.04 -17.05 7.44
C PRO A 410 -20.55 -18.37 8.06
N LEU A 411 -21.45 -19.27 8.38
CA LEU A 411 -21.11 -20.63 8.85
C LEU A 411 -20.43 -21.50 7.76
N ALA A 412 -20.75 -21.30 6.48
CA ALA A 412 -20.05 -21.98 5.39
C ALA A 412 -18.61 -21.47 5.28
N VAL A 413 -18.43 -20.14 5.33
CA VAL A 413 -17.08 -19.52 5.34
C VAL A 413 -16.26 -20.03 6.53
N ARG A 414 -16.86 -20.12 7.72
CA ARG A 414 -16.23 -20.72 8.90
C ARG A 414 -15.77 -22.16 8.64
N GLN A 415 -16.59 -22.98 8.01
CA GLN A 415 -16.23 -24.35 7.68
C GLN A 415 -15.09 -24.41 6.65
N LEU A 416 -15.08 -23.54 5.64
CA LEU A 416 -13.97 -23.42 4.68
C LEU A 416 -12.64 -23.14 5.41
N ILE A 417 -12.64 -22.16 6.31
CA ILE A 417 -11.44 -21.77 7.07
C ILE A 417 -10.95 -22.91 7.98
N ARG A 418 -11.85 -23.57 8.71
CA ARG A 418 -11.46 -24.67 9.62
C ARG A 418 -10.96 -25.92 8.91
N ASN A 419 -11.47 -26.17 7.70
CA ASN A 419 -11.12 -27.35 6.92
C ASN A 419 -10.07 -27.08 5.83
N GLU A 420 -9.48 -25.88 5.77
CA GLU A 420 -8.51 -25.48 4.72
C GLU A 420 -7.42 -26.51 4.48
N ARG A 421 -6.91 -27.14 5.57
CA ARG A 421 -5.84 -28.14 5.50
C ARG A 421 -6.24 -29.37 4.67
N ARG A 422 -7.53 -29.70 4.59
CA ARG A 422 -8.06 -30.81 3.79
C ARG A 422 -7.94 -30.56 2.30
N ALA A 423 -7.92 -29.29 1.87
CA ALA A 423 -7.74 -28.93 0.46
C ALA A 423 -6.38 -29.41 -0.11
N GLN A 424 -5.38 -29.69 0.73
CA GLN A 424 -4.14 -30.30 0.28
C GLN A 424 -4.35 -31.64 -0.43
N GLY A 425 -5.34 -32.43 0.01
CA GLY A 425 -5.70 -33.71 -0.61
C GLY A 425 -6.35 -33.59 -1.99
N LEU A 426 -6.67 -32.38 -2.43
CA LEU A 426 -7.25 -32.12 -3.75
C LEU A 426 -6.21 -31.86 -4.84
N ARG A 427 -4.92 -31.80 -4.48
CA ARG A 427 -3.85 -31.65 -5.48
C ARG A 427 -3.80 -32.86 -6.41
N GLY A 428 -3.76 -32.58 -7.71
CA GLY A 428 -3.78 -33.63 -8.72
C GLY A 428 -5.17 -34.28 -8.96
N ASN A 429 -6.20 -33.84 -8.25
CA ASN A 429 -7.55 -34.27 -8.51
C ASN A 429 -8.10 -33.49 -9.73
N THR A 430 -8.49 -34.19 -10.79
CA THR A 430 -8.93 -33.60 -12.06
C THR A 430 -10.21 -32.79 -11.91
N GLU A 431 -11.15 -33.23 -11.08
CA GLU A 431 -12.38 -32.49 -10.80
C GLU A 431 -12.06 -31.16 -10.05
N ALA A 432 -11.18 -31.21 -9.05
CA ALA A 432 -10.78 -30.04 -8.31
C ALA A 432 -10.06 -29.01 -9.21
N ALA A 433 -9.21 -29.49 -10.12
CA ALA A 433 -8.53 -28.65 -11.10
C ALA A 433 -9.54 -27.99 -12.06
N ALA A 434 -10.51 -28.77 -12.57
CA ALA A 434 -11.55 -28.24 -13.44
C ALA A 434 -12.41 -27.18 -12.75
N ILE A 435 -12.85 -27.44 -11.50
CA ILE A 435 -13.64 -26.47 -10.73
C ILE A 435 -12.79 -25.22 -10.43
N PHE A 436 -11.51 -25.36 -10.08
CA PHE A 436 -10.63 -24.22 -9.81
C PHE A 436 -10.46 -23.34 -11.06
N LEU A 437 -10.20 -23.94 -12.23
CA LEU A 437 -10.10 -23.17 -13.47
C LEU A 437 -11.42 -22.50 -13.83
N ASP A 438 -12.52 -23.21 -13.62
CA ASP A 438 -13.84 -22.66 -13.86
C ASP A 438 -14.16 -21.48 -12.92
N LEU A 439 -13.78 -21.55 -11.66
CA LEU A 439 -13.88 -20.43 -10.71
C LEU A 439 -12.95 -19.27 -11.09
N LEU A 440 -11.75 -19.53 -11.62
CA LEU A 440 -10.78 -18.50 -11.98
C LEU A 440 -11.17 -17.74 -13.25
N CYS A 441 -11.52 -18.49 -14.31
CA CYS A 441 -11.73 -17.93 -15.64
C CYS A 441 -13.07 -18.28 -16.29
N GLY A 442 -13.96 -19.03 -15.60
CA GLY A 442 -15.31 -19.29 -16.07
C GLY A 442 -16.12 -18.00 -16.17
N ARG A 443 -17.15 -18.04 -17.01
CA ARG A 443 -18.16 -16.99 -17.08
C ARG A 443 -19.45 -17.52 -16.48
N ASP A 444 -20.12 -16.68 -15.70
CA ASP A 444 -21.46 -16.96 -15.20
C ASP A 444 -22.40 -17.25 -16.37
N THR A 445 -23.15 -18.34 -16.25
CA THR A 445 -24.06 -18.83 -17.31
C THR A 445 -25.27 -17.95 -17.55
N GLU A 446 -25.67 -17.15 -16.56
CA GLU A 446 -26.87 -16.31 -16.61
C GLU A 446 -26.59 -14.92 -17.19
N HIS A 447 -25.43 -14.34 -16.84
CA HIS A 447 -25.06 -12.97 -17.22
C HIS A 447 -23.82 -12.90 -18.11
N ASN A 448 -23.19 -14.01 -18.41
CA ASN A 448 -21.91 -14.13 -19.16
C ASN A 448 -20.78 -13.27 -18.56
N ARG A 449 -20.75 -13.14 -17.23
CA ARG A 449 -19.80 -12.31 -16.50
C ARG A 449 -18.67 -13.12 -15.89
N ALA A 450 -17.45 -12.63 -16.03
CA ALA A 450 -16.29 -13.15 -15.34
C ALA A 450 -16.17 -12.49 -13.95
N ASP A 451 -16.00 -13.28 -12.90
CA ASP A 451 -15.88 -12.86 -11.51
C ASP A 451 -14.79 -13.60 -10.72
N GLY A 452 -13.81 -14.16 -11.43
CA GLY A 452 -12.75 -15.00 -10.85
C GLY A 452 -12.02 -14.37 -9.66
N ALA A 453 -11.85 -13.05 -9.65
CA ALA A 453 -11.21 -12.32 -8.54
C ALA A 453 -11.98 -12.46 -7.22
N GLN A 454 -13.32 -12.49 -7.25
CA GLN A 454 -14.13 -12.68 -6.05
C GLN A 454 -13.87 -14.05 -5.42
N TRP A 455 -13.83 -15.10 -6.24
CA TRP A 455 -13.61 -16.48 -5.78
C TRP A 455 -12.18 -16.70 -5.32
N LEU A 456 -11.19 -16.10 -6.00
CA LEU A 456 -9.79 -16.08 -5.54
C LEU A 456 -9.66 -15.40 -4.19
N SER A 457 -10.34 -14.28 -3.98
CA SER A 457 -10.32 -13.56 -2.69
C SER A 457 -10.85 -14.45 -1.56
N ILE A 458 -11.97 -15.16 -1.77
CA ILE A 458 -12.53 -16.07 -0.77
C ILE A 458 -11.57 -17.25 -0.51
N MET A 459 -10.96 -17.82 -1.56
CA MET A 459 -9.98 -18.91 -1.43
C MET A 459 -8.68 -18.43 -0.77
N ASN A 460 -8.27 -17.17 -0.99
CA ASN A 460 -7.12 -16.56 -0.33
C ASN A 460 -7.41 -16.32 1.16
N GLU A 461 -8.51 -15.65 1.50
CA GLU A 461 -8.91 -15.40 2.88
C GLU A 461 -9.07 -16.71 3.68
N SER A 462 -9.71 -17.74 3.09
CA SER A 462 -9.88 -19.05 3.75
C SER A 462 -8.61 -19.87 3.83
N GLY A 463 -7.59 -19.58 3.01
CA GLY A 463 -6.32 -20.32 2.93
C GLY A 463 -6.32 -21.51 1.96
N ILE A 464 -7.42 -21.76 1.30
CA ILE A 464 -7.60 -22.91 0.39
C ILE A 464 -6.61 -22.83 -0.78
N ILE A 465 -6.45 -21.65 -1.41
CA ILE A 465 -5.56 -21.51 -2.56
C ILE A 465 -4.10 -21.86 -2.23
N GLY A 466 -3.61 -21.49 -1.05
CA GLY A 466 -2.25 -21.84 -0.61
C GLY A 466 -2.08 -23.34 -0.29
N ARG A 467 -3.21 -24.09 -0.12
CA ARG A 467 -3.19 -25.55 0.01
C ARG A 467 -3.23 -26.24 -1.35
N LEU A 468 -3.92 -25.66 -2.32
CA LEU A 468 -3.94 -26.14 -3.71
C LEU A 468 -2.63 -25.83 -4.42
N LEU A 469 -2.16 -24.59 -4.32
CA LEU A 469 -0.93 -24.07 -4.92
C LEU A 469 0.07 -23.69 -3.81
N PRO A 470 1.05 -24.55 -3.46
CA PRO A 470 1.97 -24.30 -2.35
C PRO A 470 2.79 -23.03 -2.49
N ASP A 471 3.12 -22.66 -3.73
CA ASP A 471 3.91 -21.46 -4.02
C ASP A 471 3.13 -20.18 -3.72
N TRP A 472 1.81 -20.20 -3.85
CA TRP A 472 0.94 -19.12 -3.42
C TRP A 472 1.09 -18.78 -1.94
N ALA A 473 1.23 -19.78 -1.07
CA ALA A 473 1.40 -19.55 0.36
C ALA A 473 2.68 -18.75 0.71
N ARG A 474 3.65 -18.73 -0.20
CA ARG A 474 4.91 -17.98 -0.01
C ARG A 474 4.75 -16.50 -0.28
N ILE A 475 3.88 -16.12 -1.22
CA ILE A 475 3.65 -14.73 -1.58
C ILE A 475 2.58 -14.04 -0.71
N VAL A 476 1.83 -14.81 0.08
CA VAL A 476 0.81 -14.27 0.98
C VAL A 476 1.41 -13.30 1.98
N GLY A 477 0.86 -12.09 2.00
CA GLY A 477 1.31 -11.02 2.88
C GLY A 477 2.71 -10.49 2.56
N GLN A 478 3.31 -10.89 1.44
CA GLN A 478 4.61 -10.40 1.03
C GLN A 478 4.46 -9.02 0.41
N MET A 479 5.27 -8.09 0.88
CA MET A 479 5.29 -6.70 0.42
C MET A 479 6.65 -6.38 -0.21
N GLN A 480 6.66 -5.49 -1.18
CA GLN A 480 7.85 -4.77 -1.64
C GLN A 480 7.87 -3.41 -0.93
N PHE A 481 9.00 -3.09 -0.29
CA PHE A 481 9.14 -1.82 0.41
C PHE A 481 9.46 -0.70 -0.57
N ASP A 482 8.44 -0.25 -1.28
CA ASP A 482 8.48 0.91 -2.17
C ASP A 482 7.16 1.72 -2.05
N THR A 483 7.14 2.93 -2.64
CA THR A 483 6.03 3.87 -2.46
C THR A 483 4.94 3.76 -3.53
N TYR A 484 5.06 2.87 -4.51
CA TYR A 484 4.09 2.77 -5.59
C TYR A 484 3.26 1.48 -5.58
N HIS A 485 3.75 0.39 -4.97
CA HIS A 485 2.92 -0.78 -4.69
C HIS A 485 1.99 -0.50 -3.51
N VAL A 486 0.70 -0.58 -3.75
CA VAL A 486 -0.34 -0.33 -2.73
C VAL A 486 -0.70 -1.62 -1.99
N PHE A 487 -0.45 -2.78 -2.61
CA PHE A 487 -0.89 -4.10 -2.17
C PHE A 487 0.28 -5.05 -1.89
N THR A 488 0.02 -6.10 -1.12
CA THR A 488 0.87 -7.29 -1.05
C THR A 488 0.80 -8.06 -2.36
N VAL A 489 1.78 -8.95 -2.63
CA VAL A 489 1.88 -9.68 -3.92
C VAL A 489 0.64 -10.51 -4.20
N ASP A 490 0.08 -11.19 -3.20
CA ASP A 490 -1.16 -11.97 -3.33
C ASP A 490 -2.38 -11.10 -3.65
N GLU A 491 -2.54 -9.95 -2.97
CA GLU A 491 -3.65 -9.03 -3.25
C GLU A 491 -3.48 -8.31 -4.58
N HIS A 492 -2.24 -7.94 -4.96
CA HIS A 492 -1.93 -7.41 -6.27
C HIS A 492 -2.37 -8.37 -7.38
N THR A 493 -2.05 -9.67 -7.23
CA THR A 493 -2.44 -10.69 -8.21
C THR A 493 -3.97 -10.83 -8.30
N ILE A 494 -4.68 -10.82 -7.16
CA ILE A 494 -6.15 -10.86 -7.15
C ILE A 494 -6.73 -9.61 -7.81
N GLU A 495 -6.14 -8.43 -7.55
CA GLU A 495 -6.56 -7.18 -8.19
C GLU A 495 -6.30 -7.20 -9.71
N ALA A 496 -5.18 -7.76 -10.15
CA ALA A 496 -4.87 -7.91 -11.57
C ALA A 496 -5.91 -8.81 -12.28
N VAL A 497 -6.34 -9.91 -11.64
CA VAL A 497 -7.45 -10.73 -12.13
C VAL A 497 -8.77 -9.93 -12.13
N ARG A 498 -9.01 -9.08 -11.13
CA ARG A 498 -10.20 -8.19 -11.10
C ARG A 498 -10.20 -7.22 -12.27
N ILE A 499 -9.05 -6.66 -12.62
CA ILE A 499 -8.91 -5.80 -13.80
C ILE A 499 -9.18 -6.57 -15.08
N LEU A 500 -8.72 -7.84 -15.22
CA LEU A 500 -9.08 -8.69 -16.36
C LEU A 500 -10.60 -8.89 -16.45
N ASN A 501 -11.27 -9.20 -15.33
CA ASN A 501 -12.71 -9.31 -15.28
C ASN A 501 -13.40 -8.01 -15.72
N THR A 502 -12.87 -6.87 -15.33
CA THR A 502 -13.40 -5.53 -15.67
C THR A 502 -13.18 -5.20 -17.16
N LEU A 503 -12.04 -5.60 -17.73
CA LEU A 503 -11.76 -5.50 -19.17
C LEU A 503 -12.77 -6.32 -19.99
N GLU A 504 -13.03 -7.58 -19.60
CA GLU A 504 -13.99 -8.45 -20.26
C GLU A 504 -15.44 -7.94 -20.19
N ARG A 505 -15.79 -7.17 -19.17
CA ARG A 505 -17.10 -6.52 -19.07
C ARG A 505 -17.19 -5.20 -19.85
N GLY A 506 -16.10 -4.79 -20.53
CA GLY A 506 -16.04 -3.54 -21.29
C GLY A 506 -16.03 -2.27 -20.46
N GLU A 507 -15.95 -2.36 -19.14
CA GLU A 507 -16.00 -1.22 -18.21
C GLU A 507 -14.76 -0.32 -18.32
N LEU A 508 -13.67 -0.81 -18.95
CA LEU A 508 -12.43 -0.08 -19.17
C LEU A 508 -12.23 0.41 -20.62
N ALA A 509 -13.27 0.35 -21.47
CA ALA A 509 -13.17 0.72 -22.88
C ALA A 509 -12.68 2.17 -23.11
N LEU A 510 -13.04 3.10 -22.24
CA LEU A 510 -12.57 4.50 -22.32
C LEU A 510 -11.12 4.69 -21.83
N ILE A 511 -10.65 3.83 -20.94
CA ILE A 511 -9.36 3.98 -20.27
C ILE A 511 -8.26 3.15 -20.97
N ALA A 512 -8.62 1.96 -21.42
CA ALA A 512 -7.75 1.01 -22.10
C ALA A 512 -8.43 0.44 -23.37
N PRO A 513 -8.74 1.27 -24.38
CA PRO A 513 -9.57 0.88 -25.52
C PRO A 513 -9.00 -0.28 -26.32
N VAL A 514 -7.69 -0.34 -26.53
CA VAL A 514 -7.05 -1.41 -27.28
C VAL A 514 -7.16 -2.74 -26.53
N ALA A 515 -6.79 -2.77 -25.26
CA ALA A 515 -6.88 -4.00 -24.45
C ALA A 515 -8.35 -4.48 -24.36
N SER A 516 -9.31 -3.57 -24.12
CA SER A 516 -10.74 -3.89 -24.09
C SER A 516 -11.26 -4.43 -25.43
N GLY A 517 -10.78 -3.89 -26.55
CA GLY A 517 -11.17 -4.40 -27.88
C GLY A 517 -10.52 -5.75 -28.26
N LEU A 518 -9.42 -6.12 -27.61
CA LEU A 518 -8.73 -7.39 -27.89
C LEU A 518 -9.25 -8.56 -27.08
N VAL A 519 -9.79 -8.31 -25.89
CA VAL A 519 -10.18 -9.36 -24.93
C VAL A 519 -11.14 -10.40 -25.52
N ASP A 520 -12.10 -9.95 -26.34
CA ASP A 520 -13.08 -10.85 -26.97
C ASP A 520 -12.51 -11.68 -28.15
N HIS A 521 -11.31 -11.32 -28.61
CA HIS A 521 -10.63 -11.96 -29.74
C HIS A 521 -9.47 -12.88 -29.32
N LEU A 522 -9.26 -13.07 -28.02
CA LEU A 522 -8.20 -13.93 -27.49
C LEU A 522 -8.56 -15.41 -27.66
N GLN A 523 -7.66 -16.17 -28.27
CA GLN A 523 -7.84 -17.61 -28.46
C GLN A 523 -7.45 -18.39 -27.18
N SER A 524 -6.41 -17.94 -26.47
CA SER A 524 -5.86 -18.60 -25.29
C SER A 524 -6.27 -17.91 -23.98
N ARG A 525 -7.57 -17.60 -23.82
CA ARG A 525 -8.11 -16.89 -22.66
C ARG A 525 -7.76 -17.58 -21.34
N ARG A 526 -7.85 -18.92 -21.24
CA ARG A 526 -7.49 -19.67 -20.03
C ARG A 526 -6.02 -19.48 -19.66
N ALA A 527 -5.13 -19.51 -20.65
CA ALA A 527 -3.70 -19.27 -20.45
C ALA A 527 -3.44 -17.87 -19.90
N LEU A 528 -4.17 -16.84 -20.36
CA LEU A 528 -4.05 -15.49 -19.84
C LEU A 528 -4.37 -15.40 -18.34
N TYR A 529 -5.48 -15.99 -17.90
CA TYR A 529 -5.88 -15.96 -16.49
C TYR A 529 -4.92 -16.73 -15.59
N VAL A 530 -4.43 -17.89 -16.04
CA VAL A 530 -3.44 -18.67 -15.29
C VAL A 530 -2.09 -17.96 -15.29
N ALA A 531 -1.69 -17.34 -16.39
CA ALA A 531 -0.49 -16.52 -16.43
C ALA A 531 -0.60 -15.33 -15.47
N MET A 532 -1.74 -14.63 -15.42
CA MET A 532 -1.97 -13.55 -14.47
C MET A 532 -1.92 -14.06 -13.01
N LEU A 533 -2.45 -15.24 -12.71
CA LEU A 533 -2.35 -15.85 -11.39
C LEU A 533 -0.90 -16.15 -10.99
N LEU A 534 -0.03 -16.46 -11.94
CA LEU A 534 1.33 -16.94 -11.68
C LEU A 534 2.43 -15.91 -11.99
N HIS A 535 2.14 -14.74 -12.60
CA HIS A 535 3.16 -13.80 -13.07
C HIS A 535 4.16 -13.40 -11.99
N ASP A 536 3.70 -13.24 -10.76
CA ASP A 536 4.46 -12.83 -9.59
C ASP A 536 4.69 -13.94 -8.55
N ILE A 537 4.35 -15.18 -8.86
CA ILE A 537 4.33 -16.31 -7.91
C ILE A 537 5.71 -16.62 -7.29
N ALA A 538 6.79 -16.23 -7.95
CA ALA A 538 8.15 -16.46 -7.50
C ALA A 538 8.81 -15.23 -6.84
N LYS A 539 8.09 -14.13 -6.64
CA LYS A 539 8.63 -12.96 -5.93
C LYS A 539 9.14 -13.33 -4.53
N GLY A 540 10.27 -12.75 -4.13
CA GLY A 540 10.88 -12.98 -2.83
C GLY A 540 11.69 -14.26 -2.69
N ARG A 541 11.84 -15.10 -3.73
CA ARG A 541 12.68 -16.30 -3.69
C ARG A 541 14.18 -16.03 -3.91
N GLY A 542 14.51 -14.85 -4.43
CA GLY A 542 15.86 -14.49 -4.89
C GLY A 542 16.15 -15.05 -6.28
N GLY A 543 16.80 -14.26 -7.12
CA GLY A 543 16.94 -14.51 -8.55
C GLY A 543 15.90 -13.72 -9.36
N ASP A 544 15.77 -13.99 -10.64
CA ASP A 544 14.74 -13.40 -11.49
C ASP A 544 13.40 -14.11 -11.22
N HIS A 545 12.40 -13.35 -10.76
CA HIS A 545 11.10 -13.91 -10.45
C HIS A 545 10.32 -14.36 -11.69
N SER A 546 10.62 -13.76 -12.87
CA SER A 546 9.99 -14.13 -14.13
C SER A 546 10.48 -15.50 -14.58
N GLU A 547 11.79 -15.75 -14.51
CA GLU A 547 12.39 -17.05 -14.86
C GLU A 547 11.88 -18.15 -13.90
N LEU A 548 11.99 -17.91 -12.59
CA LEU A 548 11.51 -18.86 -11.59
C LEU A 548 9.98 -19.07 -11.63
N GLY A 549 9.24 -18.02 -11.99
CA GLY A 549 7.79 -18.09 -12.17
C GLY A 549 7.40 -18.94 -13.38
N ALA A 550 8.14 -18.80 -14.49
CA ALA A 550 7.96 -19.62 -15.68
C ALA A 550 8.21 -21.12 -15.41
N GLU A 551 9.21 -21.45 -14.60
CA GLU A 551 9.45 -22.84 -14.16
C GLU A 551 8.27 -23.38 -13.32
N VAL A 552 7.74 -22.56 -12.42
CA VAL A 552 6.53 -22.92 -11.63
C VAL A 552 5.34 -23.13 -12.55
N ALA A 553 5.17 -22.30 -13.58
CA ALA A 553 4.08 -22.43 -14.54
C ALA A 553 4.10 -23.77 -15.29
N LEU A 554 5.30 -24.26 -15.67
CA LEU A 554 5.45 -25.58 -16.30
C LEU A 554 5.03 -26.75 -15.39
N GLN A 555 5.11 -26.57 -14.07
CA GLN A 555 4.69 -27.59 -13.10
C GLN A 555 3.19 -27.46 -12.76
N VAL A 556 2.71 -26.24 -12.62
CA VAL A 556 1.33 -25.95 -12.21
C VAL A 556 0.33 -26.16 -13.36
N GLY A 557 0.69 -25.80 -14.60
CA GLY A 557 -0.19 -25.90 -15.77
C GLY A 557 -0.83 -27.30 -15.95
N PRO A 558 -0.03 -28.37 -16.06
CA PRO A 558 -0.57 -29.74 -16.16
C PRO A 558 -1.39 -30.16 -14.94
N ALA A 559 -0.97 -29.74 -13.72
CA ALA A 559 -1.70 -30.03 -12.49
C ALA A 559 -3.08 -29.34 -12.42
N LEU A 560 -3.26 -28.25 -13.13
CA LEU A 560 -4.53 -27.56 -13.31
C LEU A 560 -5.33 -28.07 -14.54
N GLY A 561 -4.81 -29.03 -15.30
CA GLY A 561 -5.47 -29.59 -16.47
C GLY A 561 -5.36 -28.73 -17.73
N LEU A 562 -4.31 -27.90 -17.84
CA LEU A 562 -4.00 -27.19 -19.08
C LEU A 562 -3.36 -28.15 -20.10
N SER A 563 -3.58 -27.90 -21.40
CA SER A 563 -2.84 -28.60 -22.47
C SER A 563 -1.35 -28.24 -22.45
N ALA A 564 -0.54 -28.99 -23.20
CA ALA A 564 0.87 -28.66 -23.34
C ALA A 564 1.09 -27.29 -23.96
N GLU A 565 0.28 -26.92 -24.94
CA GLU A 565 0.32 -25.62 -25.63
C GLU A 565 -0.10 -24.46 -24.70
N GLU A 566 -1.19 -24.66 -23.93
CA GLU A 566 -1.62 -23.70 -22.90
C GLU A 566 -0.56 -23.54 -21.82
N THR A 567 0.08 -24.63 -21.39
CA THR A 567 1.14 -24.60 -20.36
C THR A 567 2.38 -23.84 -20.84
N GLU A 568 2.78 -24.08 -22.11
CA GLU A 568 3.89 -23.32 -22.72
C GLU A 568 3.54 -21.84 -22.81
N MET A 569 2.32 -21.51 -23.26
CA MET A 569 1.85 -20.13 -23.36
C MET A 569 1.85 -19.43 -21.99
N VAL A 570 1.38 -20.10 -20.93
CA VAL A 570 1.43 -19.58 -19.56
C VAL A 570 2.86 -19.31 -19.13
N SER A 571 3.74 -20.29 -19.32
CA SER A 571 5.17 -20.15 -18.97
C SER A 571 5.83 -19.00 -19.73
N TRP A 572 5.56 -18.86 -21.01
CA TRP A 572 6.07 -17.77 -21.84
C TRP A 572 5.53 -16.40 -21.38
N LEU A 573 4.23 -16.29 -21.10
CA LEU A 573 3.63 -15.06 -20.60
C LEU A 573 4.22 -14.65 -19.23
N VAL A 574 4.41 -15.59 -18.31
CA VAL A 574 5.04 -15.34 -17.01
C VAL A 574 6.50 -14.89 -17.17
N LEU A 575 7.25 -15.52 -18.06
CA LEU A 575 8.65 -15.13 -18.35
C LEU A 575 8.74 -13.70 -18.88
N HIS A 576 7.80 -13.32 -19.73
CA HIS A 576 7.85 -12.06 -20.47
C HIS A 576 6.85 -11.00 -20.01
N HIS A 577 6.21 -11.17 -18.82
CA HIS A 577 5.16 -10.25 -18.37
C HIS A 577 5.62 -8.78 -18.23
N LEU A 578 6.90 -8.53 -18.00
CA LEU A 578 7.49 -7.18 -17.94
C LEU A 578 7.98 -6.65 -19.29
N LEU A 579 7.98 -7.46 -20.34
CA LEU A 579 8.64 -7.13 -21.60
C LEU A 579 8.07 -5.86 -22.25
N LEU A 580 6.73 -5.76 -22.40
CA LEU A 580 6.13 -4.58 -23.01
C LEU A 580 6.29 -3.32 -22.15
N SER A 581 6.12 -3.43 -20.84
CA SER A 581 6.27 -2.29 -19.93
C SER A 581 7.73 -1.79 -19.90
N GLN A 582 8.70 -2.69 -19.85
CA GLN A 582 10.12 -2.32 -19.91
C GLN A 582 10.47 -1.67 -21.24
N SER A 583 9.98 -2.22 -22.35
CA SER A 583 10.27 -1.67 -23.69
C SER A 583 9.59 -0.32 -23.89
N ALA A 584 8.32 -0.18 -23.53
CA ALA A 584 7.59 1.09 -23.69
C ALA A 584 8.15 2.23 -22.86
N PHE A 585 8.71 1.94 -21.66
CA PHE A 585 9.11 2.99 -20.70
C PHE A 585 10.63 3.14 -20.55
N LYS A 586 11.41 2.22 -21.11
CA LYS A 586 12.87 2.23 -20.99
C LYS A 586 13.60 2.13 -22.34
N ARG A 587 12.86 1.98 -23.44
CA ARG A 587 13.45 1.90 -24.79
C ARG A 587 12.82 2.95 -25.68
N ASP A 588 13.61 3.40 -26.64
CA ASP A 588 13.08 4.27 -27.70
C ASP A 588 12.23 3.41 -28.65
N ILE A 589 10.92 3.63 -28.63
CA ILE A 589 9.98 2.92 -29.49
C ILE A 589 10.10 3.35 -30.97
N ASP A 590 10.80 4.46 -31.25
CA ASP A 590 11.09 4.92 -32.59
C ASP A 590 12.37 4.28 -33.17
N ASP A 591 13.21 3.66 -32.32
CA ASP A 591 14.35 2.88 -32.77
C ASP A 591 13.86 1.55 -33.39
N PRO A 592 14.10 1.32 -34.70
CA PRO A 592 13.70 0.09 -35.38
C PRO A 592 14.21 -1.18 -34.70
N LYS A 593 15.37 -1.11 -34.05
CA LYS A 593 15.94 -2.25 -33.33
C LYS A 593 15.06 -2.66 -32.17
N THR A 594 14.53 -1.72 -31.42
CA THR A 594 13.59 -2.01 -30.30
C THR A 594 12.40 -2.82 -30.80
N ILE A 595 11.80 -2.43 -31.92
CA ILE A 595 10.62 -3.09 -32.46
C ILE A 595 10.95 -4.48 -33.03
N LEU A 596 12.11 -4.61 -33.73
CA LEU A 596 12.54 -5.90 -34.29
C LEU A 596 12.89 -6.90 -33.21
N ASP A 597 13.64 -6.51 -32.18
CA ASP A 597 14.01 -7.36 -31.04
C ASP A 597 12.73 -7.86 -30.32
N LEU A 598 11.71 -6.99 -30.18
CA LEU A 598 10.42 -7.38 -29.62
C LEU A 598 9.67 -8.36 -30.52
N ALA A 599 9.60 -8.10 -31.81
CA ALA A 599 8.91 -8.98 -32.75
C ALA A 599 9.57 -10.36 -32.80
N GLU A 600 10.93 -10.41 -32.74
CA GLU A 600 11.69 -11.67 -32.65
C GLU A 600 11.40 -12.45 -31.38
N THR A 601 11.25 -11.78 -30.25
CA THR A 601 10.91 -12.40 -28.96
C THR A 601 9.46 -12.88 -28.92
N ILE A 602 8.53 -12.08 -29.41
CA ILE A 602 7.08 -12.34 -29.33
C ILE A 602 6.64 -13.35 -30.38
N GLN A 603 7.10 -13.25 -31.62
CA GLN A 603 6.91 -14.17 -32.76
C GLN A 603 5.45 -14.39 -33.20
N SER A 604 4.45 -14.06 -32.41
CA SER A 604 3.07 -14.39 -32.68
C SER A 604 2.13 -13.22 -32.37
N PRO A 605 1.18 -12.89 -33.27
CA PRO A 605 0.15 -11.90 -32.98
C PRO A 605 -0.70 -12.25 -31.74
N GLU A 606 -0.93 -13.52 -31.48
CA GLU A 606 -1.69 -13.94 -30.28
C GLU A 606 -0.89 -13.70 -29.00
N ARG A 607 0.41 -14.05 -28.97
CA ARG A 607 1.29 -13.73 -27.83
C ARG A 607 1.34 -12.22 -27.57
N LEU A 608 1.39 -11.41 -28.63
CA LEU A 608 1.37 -9.94 -28.50
C LEU A 608 0.06 -9.42 -27.88
N ARG A 609 -1.10 -9.95 -28.30
CA ARG A 609 -2.40 -9.58 -27.75
C ARG A 609 -2.51 -9.96 -26.27
N LEU A 610 -2.18 -11.21 -25.94
CA LEU A 610 -2.20 -11.73 -24.56
C LEU A 610 -1.26 -10.92 -23.67
N LEU A 611 -0.05 -10.61 -24.13
CA LEU A 611 0.94 -9.86 -23.39
C LEU A 611 0.51 -8.41 -23.16
N LEU A 612 -0.14 -7.75 -24.13
CA LEU A 612 -0.69 -6.41 -23.93
C LEU A 612 -1.78 -6.39 -22.87
N VAL A 613 -2.73 -7.31 -22.95
CA VAL A 613 -3.85 -7.40 -21.99
C VAL A 613 -3.31 -7.69 -20.58
N LEU A 614 -2.34 -8.62 -20.47
CA LEU A 614 -1.67 -8.93 -19.21
C LEU A 614 -0.96 -7.70 -18.64
N THR A 615 -0.16 -7.00 -19.45
CA THR A 615 0.59 -5.81 -19.02
C THR A 615 -0.33 -4.68 -18.56
N VAL A 616 -1.45 -4.45 -19.26
CA VAL A 616 -2.45 -3.45 -18.85
C VAL A 616 -3.08 -3.80 -17.52
N ALA A 617 -3.46 -5.06 -17.32
CA ALA A 617 -4.07 -5.50 -16.07
C ALA A 617 -3.10 -5.44 -14.89
N ASP A 618 -1.86 -5.91 -15.07
CA ASP A 618 -0.79 -5.85 -14.07
C ASP A 618 -0.50 -4.41 -13.64
N MET A 619 -0.21 -3.52 -14.58
CA MET A 619 0.11 -2.13 -14.28
C MET A 619 -1.02 -1.39 -13.57
N ARG A 620 -2.27 -1.63 -13.93
CA ARG A 620 -3.43 -1.03 -13.29
C ARG A 620 -3.65 -1.55 -11.87
N ALA A 621 -3.29 -2.81 -11.62
CA ALA A 621 -3.40 -3.42 -10.31
C ALA A 621 -2.36 -2.89 -9.31
N VAL A 622 -1.25 -2.30 -9.76
CA VAL A 622 -0.24 -1.72 -8.85
C VAL A 622 -0.79 -0.51 -8.09
N SER A 623 -1.27 0.49 -8.79
CA SER A 623 -2.00 1.64 -8.24
C SER A 623 -2.57 2.53 -9.36
N ALA A 624 -3.57 3.36 -9.01
CA ALA A 624 -4.14 4.35 -9.93
C ALA A 624 -3.10 5.39 -10.43
N LYS A 625 -2.00 5.58 -9.70
CA LYS A 625 -0.92 6.51 -10.07
C LYS A 625 0.06 5.92 -11.07
N VAL A 626 0.18 4.60 -11.14
CA VAL A 626 1.09 3.92 -12.08
C VAL A 626 0.55 3.97 -13.51
N TRP A 627 -0.77 3.89 -13.68
CA TRP A 627 -1.43 3.99 -14.97
C TRP A 627 -1.88 5.43 -15.25
N ASN A 628 -1.35 6.05 -16.30
CA ASN A 628 -1.77 7.36 -16.78
C ASN A 628 -1.92 7.38 -18.31
N GLY A 629 -2.48 8.45 -18.87
CA GLY A 629 -2.74 8.57 -20.31
C GLY A 629 -1.47 8.49 -21.16
N TRP A 630 -0.34 8.98 -20.65
CA TRP A 630 0.95 8.89 -21.33
C TRP A 630 1.42 7.44 -21.48
N LYS A 631 1.45 6.68 -20.41
CA LYS A 631 1.84 5.26 -20.42
C LYS A 631 0.90 4.41 -21.28
N ALA A 632 -0.41 4.71 -21.22
CA ALA A 632 -1.38 4.07 -22.09
C ALA A 632 -1.10 4.33 -23.56
N THR A 633 -0.70 5.56 -23.93
CA THR A 633 -0.34 5.93 -25.30
C THR A 633 0.92 5.20 -25.76
N LEU A 634 1.98 5.19 -24.95
CA LEU A 634 3.24 4.50 -25.31
C LEU A 634 3.02 3.00 -25.54
N LEU A 635 2.26 2.33 -24.67
CA LEU A 635 1.95 0.90 -24.84
C LEU A 635 1.11 0.64 -26.09
N ARG A 636 0.16 1.51 -26.41
CA ARG A 636 -0.66 1.40 -27.62
C ARG A 636 0.17 1.59 -28.90
N GLU A 637 1.06 2.58 -28.92
CA GLU A 637 1.97 2.82 -30.03
C GLU A 637 2.94 1.65 -30.22
N LEU A 638 3.55 1.18 -29.13
CA LEU A 638 4.43 0.01 -29.17
C LEU A 638 3.70 -1.21 -29.72
N TYR A 639 2.49 -1.50 -29.21
CA TYR A 639 1.66 -2.61 -29.72
C TYR A 639 1.41 -2.51 -31.22
N ALA A 640 1.00 -1.34 -31.72
CA ALA A 640 0.68 -1.14 -33.12
C ALA A 640 1.90 -1.38 -34.01
N ARG A 641 3.07 -0.88 -33.61
CA ARG A 641 4.34 -1.05 -34.37
C ARG A 641 4.82 -2.51 -34.40
N VAL A 642 4.75 -3.20 -33.26
CA VAL A 642 5.12 -4.61 -33.22
C VAL A 642 4.13 -5.46 -34.00
N ALA A 643 2.82 -5.17 -33.94
CA ALA A 643 1.80 -5.84 -34.71
C ALA A 643 2.02 -5.69 -36.23
N GLU A 644 2.42 -4.50 -36.71
CA GLU A 644 2.76 -4.24 -38.10
C GLU A 644 3.92 -5.13 -38.56
N VAL A 645 4.97 -5.26 -37.74
CA VAL A 645 6.12 -6.13 -38.05
C VAL A 645 5.73 -7.59 -38.13
N LEU A 646 4.97 -8.06 -37.14
CA LEU A 646 4.51 -9.46 -37.12
C LEU A 646 3.55 -9.80 -38.30
N ALA A 647 2.90 -8.79 -38.88
CA ALA A 647 2.09 -8.93 -40.07
C ALA A 647 2.87 -8.97 -41.40
N GLY A 648 4.20 -8.86 -41.33
CA GLY A 648 5.08 -8.93 -42.50
C GLY A 648 5.60 -7.58 -43.03
N GLY A 649 5.42 -6.49 -42.28
CA GLY A 649 5.86 -5.15 -42.64
C GLY A 649 7.14 -4.69 -41.97
N LEU A 650 8.33 -4.86 -42.56
CA LEU A 650 9.47 -3.93 -42.41
C LEU A 650 10.62 -4.31 -43.38
N SER A 651 10.59 -3.68 -44.55
CA SER A 651 11.78 -3.55 -45.36
C SER A 651 12.35 -2.12 -45.22
N THR A 652 13.66 -1.94 -45.45
CA THR A 652 14.31 -0.61 -45.49
C THR A 652 13.63 0.33 -46.50
N ALA A 653 13.04 -0.18 -47.60
CA ALA A 653 12.21 0.56 -48.51
C ALA A 653 10.96 1.17 -47.88
N GLU A 654 10.42 0.57 -46.85
CA GLU A 654 9.23 1.07 -46.11
C GLU A 654 9.55 2.28 -45.23
N ARG A 655 10.78 2.40 -44.72
CA ARG A 655 11.20 3.56 -43.94
C ARG A 655 11.10 4.86 -44.77
N ASP A 656 11.59 4.85 -45.99
CA ASP A 656 11.52 6.01 -46.88
C ASP A 656 10.08 6.32 -47.30
N VAL A 657 9.27 5.28 -47.51
CA VAL A 657 7.82 5.41 -47.76
C VAL A 657 7.11 6.04 -46.54
N ARG A 658 7.47 5.62 -45.32
CA ARG A 658 6.89 6.23 -44.11
C ARG A 658 7.28 7.69 -43.92
N VAL A 659 8.55 8.03 -44.18
CA VAL A 659 9.02 9.42 -44.20
C VAL A 659 8.24 10.25 -45.24
N GLN A 660 8.04 9.74 -46.44
CA GLN A 660 7.27 10.43 -47.47
C GLN A 660 5.78 10.59 -47.08
N ARG A 661 5.18 9.57 -46.49
CA ARG A 661 3.81 9.66 -45.95
C ARG A 661 3.68 10.70 -44.83
N ALA A 662 4.67 10.78 -43.92
CA ALA A 662 4.68 11.78 -42.86
C ALA A 662 4.79 13.21 -43.45
N LYS A 663 5.68 13.41 -44.41
CA LYS A 663 5.81 14.68 -45.12
C LYS A 663 4.52 15.06 -45.85
N GLU A 664 3.91 14.11 -46.54
CA GLU A 664 2.66 14.37 -47.28
C GLU A 664 1.50 14.67 -46.32
N ALA A 665 1.39 13.95 -45.22
CA ALA A 665 0.39 14.23 -44.20
C ALA A 665 0.56 15.61 -43.54
N ALA A 666 1.82 16.02 -43.27
CA ALA A 666 2.13 17.36 -42.79
C ALA A 666 1.78 18.42 -43.84
N ARG A 667 2.06 18.16 -45.13
CA ARG A 667 1.70 19.04 -46.25
C ARG A 667 0.21 19.30 -46.31
N LEU A 668 -0.63 18.29 -46.12
CA LEU A 668 -2.09 18.45 -46.11
C LEU A 668 -2.56 19.40 -45.00
N LEU A 669 -1.91 19.39 -43.83
CA LEU A 669 -2.21 20.27 -42.70
C LEU A 669 -1.62 21.69 -42.88
N LEU A 670 -0.74 21.88 -43.84
CA LEU A 670 -0.14 23.17 -44.26
C LEU A 670 -0.65 23.63 -45.62
N SER A 671 -1.87 23.24 -45.97
CA SER A 671 -2.52 23.60 -47.25
C SER A 671 -2.71 25.11 -47.49
N ASP A 672 -2.64 25.91 -46.43
CA ASP A 672 -2.62 27.37 -46.43
C ASP A 672 -1.23 27.98 -46.78
N TRP A 673 -0.21 27.17 -46.96
CA TRP A 673 1.17 27.63 -47.27
C TRP A 673 1.48 27.56 -48.73
N PRO A 674 2.36 28.47 -49.24
CA PRO A 674 2.95 28.34 -50.57
C PRO A 674 3.78 27.06 -50.66
N ALA A 675 3.77 26.41 -51.83
CA ALA A 675 4.45 25.14 -52.06
C ALA A 675 5.98 25.17 -51.77
N ASP A 676 6.63 26.26 -52.10
CA ASP A 676 8.04 26.52 -51.83
C ASP A 676 8.36 26.60 -50.33
N ALA A 677 7.46 27.18 -49.55
CA ALA A 677 7.60 27.24 -48.10
C ALA A 677 7.45 25.85 -47.45
N VAL A 678 6.56 24.99 -47.97
CA VAL A 678 6.41 23.62 -47.53
C VAL A 678 7.66 22.79 -47.85
N GLU A 679 8.19 22.93 -49.06
CA GLU A 679 9.41 22.25 -49.48
C GLU A 679 10.64 22.71 -48.65
N THR A 680 10.72 24.01 -48.33
CA THR A 680 11.75 24.52 -47.42
C THR A 680 11.68 23.85 -46.07
N PHE A 681 10.50 23.74 -45.50
CA PHE A 681 10.29 23.03 -44.21
C PHE A 681 10.63 21.54 -44.34
N HIS A 682 10.24 20.87 -45.43
CA HIS A 682 10.57 19.47 -45.67
C HIS A 682 12.08 19.21 -45.73
N ALA A 683 12.86 20.19 -46.22
CA ALA A 683 14.33 20.09 -46.28
C ALA A 683 15.00 20.31 -44.91
N LEU A 684 14.36 20.94 -43.95
CA LEU A 684 14.89 21.14 -42.60
C LEU A 684 14.96 19.83 -41.78
N GLY A 685 13.95 18.96 -41.95
CA GLY A 685 13.86 17.71 -41.21
C GLY A 685 14.55 16.54 -41.91
N TYR A 686 15.37 15.79 -41.19
CA TYR A 686 15.91 14.51 -41.64
C TYR A 686 14.97 13.33 -41.33
N GLY A 687 15.27 12.11 -41.80
CA GLY A 687 14.37 10.96 -41.69
C GLY A 687 13.95 10.61 -40.26
N GLY A 688 14.85 10.78 -39.27
CA GLY A 688 14.54 10.57 -37.87
C GLY A 688 13.49 11.58 -37.34
N TYR A 689 13.61 12.84 -37.68
CA TYR A 689 12.64 13.86 -37.29
C TYR A 689 11.24 13.53 -37.83
N TRP A 690 11.13 13.13 -39.12
CA TRP A 690 9.82 12.82 -39.74
C TRP A 690 9.12 11.59 -39.15
N LEU A 691 9.87 10.70 -38.51
CA LEU A 691 9.32 9.50 -37.87
C LEU A 691 9.05 9.65 -36.38
N SER A 692 9.50 10.77 -35.78
CA SER A 692 9.39 11.00 -34.32
C SER A 692 8.09 11.66 -33.88
N PHE A 693 7.31 12.27 -34.79
CA PHE A 693 6.12 13.03 -34.43
C PHE A 693 4.93 12.71 -35.35
N ASP A 694 3.73 13.02 -34.84
CA ASP A 694 2.51 12.98 -35.64
C ASP A 694 2.41 14.18 -36.59
N PRO A 695 1.58 14.09 -37.66
CA PRO A 695 1.44 15.16 -38.66
C PRO A 695 1.02 16.51 -38.08
N GLU A 696 0.19 16.50 -37.07
CA GLU A 696 -0.29 17.70 -36.36
C GLU A 696 0.87 18.41 -35.66
N THR A 697 1.75 17.64 -35.02
CA THR A 697 2.96 18.16 -34.38
C THR A 697 3.94 18.72 -35.41
N HIS A 698 4.15 18.03 -36.53
CA HIS A 698 4.95 18.56 -37.63
C HIS A 698 4.41 19.88 -38.15
N ALA A 699 3.10 20.01 -38.31
CA ALA A 699 2.47 21.25 -38.75
C ALA A 699 2.62 22.38 -37.74
N ARG A 700 2.56 22.09 -36.42
CA ARG A 700 2.85 23.06 -35.37
C ARG A 700 4.31 23.51 -35.41
N HIS A 701 5.25 22.57 -35.53
CA HIS A 701 6.67 22.88 -35.68
C HIS A 701 6.93 23.79 -36.87
N ALA A 702 6.33 23.50 -38.03
CA ALA A 702 6.45 24.33 -39.23
C ALA A 702 6.00 25.76 -38.95
N ARG A 703 4.82 25.95 -38.35
CA ARG A 703 4.27 27.29 -38.02
C ARG A 703 5.16 28.03 -37.02
N MET A 704 5.67 27.30 -35.97
CA MET A 704 6.56 27.85 -34.96
C MET A 704 7.89 28.31 -35.58
N ILE A 705 8.53 27.49 -36.42
CA ILE A 705 9.81 27.80 -37.09
C ILE A 705 9.61 29.04 -37.97
N ARG A 706 8.60 29.05 -38.83
CA ARG A 706 8.31 30.20 -39.73
C ARG A 706 8.06 31.49 -38.94
N ALA A 707 7.34 31.40 -37.84
CA ALA A 707 7.09 32.57 -36.97
C ALA A 707 8.38 33.05 -36.29
N ALA A 708 9.26 32.14 -35.87
CA ALA A 708 10.54 32.46 -35.27
C ALA A 708 11.46 33.15 -36.26
N GLU A 709 11.57 32.62 -37.51
CA GLU A 709 12.38 33.17 -38.58
C GLU A 709 11.89 34.56 -39.02
N ALA A 710 10.57 34.75 -39.18
CA ALA A 710 9.96 36.04 -39.52
C ALA A 710 10.22 37.14 -38.46
N ARG A 711 10.34 36.77 -37.19
CA ARG A 711 10.66 37.67 -36.09
C ARG A 711 12.15 37.78 -35.78
N GLN A 712 12.97 36.99 -36.45
CA GLN A 712 14.39 36.81 -36.11
C GLN A 712 14.61 36.51 -34.61
N ALA A 713 13.73 35.72 -34.05
CA ALA A 713 13.76 35.38 -32.60
C ALA A 713 14.83 34.35 -32.35
N PRO A 714 15.84 34.63 -31.48
CA PRO A 714 16.93 33.68 -31.21
C PRO A 714 16.44 32.47 -30.36
N LEU A 715 15.29 32.57 -29.77
CA LEU A 715 14.63 31.54 -28.98
C LEU A 715 13.11 31.66 -29.15
N THR A 716 12.47 30.54 -29.38
CA THR A 716 11.00 30.45 -29.37
C THR A 716 10.59 29.24 -28.54
N VAL A 717 9.63 29.42 -27.65
CA VAL A 717 9.06 28.37 -26.80
C VAL A 717 7.58 28.27 -27.11
N ASP A 718 7.11 27.10 -27.48
CA ASP A 718 5.70 26.78 -27.67
C ASP A 718 5.23 25.77 -26.64
N THR A 719 3.97 25.87 -26.20
CA THR A 719 3.41 24.97 -25.16
C THR A 719 2.02 24.52 -25.56
N GLN A 720 1.82 23.22 -25.70
CA GLN A 720 0.55 22.61 -26.10
C GLN A 720 0.07 21.60 -25.05
N PRO A 721 -0.95 21.92 -24.25
CA PRO A 721 -1.60 20.92 -23.40
C PRO A 721 -2.27 19.84 -24.25
N LEU A 722 -2.03 18.58 -23.89
CA LEU A 722 -2.57 17.37 -24.55
C LEU A 722 -3.35 16.54 -23.50
N PRO A 723 -4.60 16.90 -23.16
CA PRO A 723 -5.36 16.24 -22.09
C PRO A 723 -5.56 14.75 -22.32
N ALA A 724 -5.75 14.31 -23.57
CA ALA A 724 -5.93 12.90 -23.92
C ALA A 724 -4.68 12.03 -23.61
N ARG A 725 -3.49 12.65 -23.58
CA ARG A 725 -2.22 11.99 -23.24
C ARG A 725 -1.78 12.27 -21.80
N ALA A 726 -2.52 13.09 -21.05
CA ALA A 726 -2.20 13.57 -19.71
C ALA A 726 -0.83 14.26 -19.63
N VAL A 727 -0.40 14.98 -20.67
CA VAL A 727 0.88 15.70 -20.74
C VAL A 727 0.68 17.09 -21.36
N THR A 728 1.69 17.95 -21.17
CA THR A 728 1.84 19.17 -21.98
C THR A 728 3.12 19.05 -22.79
N GLU A 729 3.03 19.29 -24.08
CA GLU A 729 4.15 19.34 -24.99
C GLU A 729 4.78 20.74 -24.93
N VAL A 730 6.08 20.80 -24.72
CA VAL A 730 6.88 22.03 -24.68
C VAL A 730 7.93 21.92 -25.77
N THR A 731 7.80 22.73 -26.82
CA THR A 731 8.77 22.76 -27.91
C THR A 731 9.65 24.00 -27.80
N VAL A 732 10.96 23.81 -27.88
CA VAL A 732 11.96 24.87 -27.82
C VAL A 732 12.73 24.87 -29.14
N TYR A 733 12.70 26.01 -29.85
CA TYR A 733 13.48 26.25 -31.06
C TYR A 733 14.53 27.31 -30.77
N ALA A 734 15.81 26.92 -30.86
CA ALA A 734 16.94 27.78 -30.47
C ALA A 734 18.22 27.35 -31.23
N ALA A 735 19.27 28.18 -31.21
CA ALA A 735 20.59 27.72 -31.69
C ALA A 735 21.11 26.53 -30.86
N ASP A 736 21.55 25.47 -31.55
CA ASP A 736 22.04 24.29 -30.84
C ASP A 736 23.41 24.56 -30.18
N HIS A 737 23.55 24.15 -28.94
CA HIS A 737 24.80 24.26 -28.18
C HIS A 737 24.88 23.22 -27.06
N ALA A 738 26.09 22.86 -26.65
CA ALA A 738 26.32 21.94 -25.55
C ALA A 738 25.63 22.42 -24.26
N GLY A 739 24.90 21.52 -23.60
CA GLY A 739 24.17 21.78 -22.35
C GLY A 739 22.80 22.44 -22.53
N LEU A 740 22.29 22.61 -23.77
CA LEU A 740 20.96 23.15 -24.02
C LEU A 740 19.89 22.33 -23.27
N PHE A 741 19.91 21.01 -23.43
CA PHE A 741 19.00 20.09 -22.74
C PHE A 741 19.03 20.28 -21.22
N SER A 742 20.22 20.30 -20.60
CA SER A 742 20.33 20.38 -19.14
C SER A 742 19.78 21.70 -18.58
N ARG A 743 19.96 22.81 -19.31
CA ARG A 743 19.40 24.12 -18.92
C ARG A 743 17.89 24.16 -19.03
N ILE A 744 17.32 23.58 -20.09
CA ILE A 744 15.87 23.46 -20.23
C ILE A 744 15.30 22.55 -19.13
N ALA A 745 15.90 21.37 -18.89
CA ALA A 745 15.47 20.46 -17.84
C ALA A 745 15.54 21.14 -16.45
N GLY A 746 16.56 21.94 -16.18
CA GLY A 746 16.67 22.74 -14.95
C GLY A 746 15.56 23.79 -14.81
N ALA A 747 15.22 24.50 -15.89
CA ALA A 747 14.15 25.49 -15.91
C ALA A 747 12.77 24.83 -15.67
N LEU A 748 12.53 23.67 -16.29
CA LEU A 748 11.31 22.88 -16.10
C LEU A 748 11.17 22.40 -14.65
N ALA A 749 12.27 21.94 -14.05
CA ALA A 749 12.32 21.56 -12.62
C ALA A 749 12.01 22.73 -11.68
N VAL A 750 12.54 23.93 -11.94
CA VAL A 750 12.25 25.16 -11.17
C VAL A 750 10.78 25.59 -11.35
N ALA A 751 10.19 25.35 -12.53
CA ALA A 751 8.76 25.58 -12.78
C ALA A 751 7.84 24.60 -12.03
N GLY A 752 8.40 23.53 -11.46
CA GLY A 752 7.63 22.44 -10.83
C GLY A 752 6.96 21.52 -11.85
N ALA A 753 7.57 21.37 -13.02
CA ALA A 753 7.16 20.43 -14.07
C ALA A 753 8.02 19.17 -14.02
N SER A 754 7.38 18.02 -14.23
CA SER A 754 8.02 16.69 -14.32
C SER A 754 8.14 16.32 -15.79
N ILE A 755 9.35 16.11 -16.30
CA ILE A 755 9.61 15.63 -17.66
C ILE A 755 9.32 14.12 -17.67
N VAL A 756 8.56 13.64 -18.65
CA VAL A 756 8.28 12.21 -18.85
C VAL A 756 8.91 11.64 -20.12
N ASP A 757 9.15 12.49 -21.11
CA ASP A 757 9.83 12.13 -22.36
C ASP A 757 10.44 13.35 -23.01
N ALA A 758 11.45 13.17 -23.86
CA ALA A 758 12.05 14.22 -24.64
C ALA A 758 12.59 13.71 -25.97
N ARG A 759 12.44 14.52 -27.03
CA ARG A 759 13.01 14.33 -28.37
C ARG A 759 13.86 15.53 -28.73
N ILE A 760 15.07 15.27 -29.11
CA ILE A 760 16.08 16.29 -29.41
C ILE A 760 16.47 16.19 -30.86
N HIS A 761 16.24 17.23 -31.64
CA HIS A 761 16.53 17.26 -33.05
C HIS A 761 17.34 18.51 -33.43
N THR A 762 18.56 18.31 -33.92
CA THR A 762 19.27 19.38 -34.64
C THR A 762 18.87 19.35 -36.09
N LEU A 763 18.18 20.38 -36.53
CA LEU A 763 17.72 20.52 -37.93
C LEU A 763 18.89 20.81 -38.88
N THR A 764 18.67 20.65 -40.18
CA THR A 764 19.71 20.87 -41.22
C THR A 764 20.25 22.30 -41.26
N ASN A 765 19.52 23.27 -40.69
CA ASN A 765 19.96 24.67 -40.55
C ASN A 765 20.80 24.92 -39.28
N GLY A 766 21.12 23.88 -38.53
CA GLY A 766 21.91 23.95 -37.26
C GLY A 766 21.13 24.46 -36.05
N MET A 767 19.84 24.62 -36.18
CA MET A 767 18.98 24.96 -35.04
C MET A 767 18.48 23.71 -34.32
N ALA A 768 18.44 23.75 -33.00
CA ALA A 768 17.80 22.73 -32.17
C ALA A 768 16.27 22.94 -32.17
N LEU A 769 15.55 21.86 -32.31
CA LEU A 769 14.11 21.74 -32.11
C LEU A 769 13.87 20.65 -31.10
N ASP A 770 13.84 21.07 -29.82
CA ASP A 770 13.76 20.15 -28.69
C ASP A 770 12.32 20.11 -28.19
N THR A 771 11.74 18.94 -28.11
CA THR A 771 10.37 18.72 -27.64
C THR A 771 10.37 17.92 -26.37
N PHE A 772 9.75 18.45 -25.33
CA PHE A 772 9.61 17.83 -24.02
C PHE A 772 8.13 17.56 -23.71
N TRP A 773 7.81 16.38 -23.22
CA TRP A 773 6.49 16.10 -22.65
C TRP A 773 6.59 16.17 -21.14
N ILE A 774 5.76 17.07 -20.56
CA ILE A 774 5.80 17.35 -19.13
C ILE A 774 4.45 17.09 -18.45
N GLN A 775 4.52 16.77 -17.18
CA GLN A 775 3.37 16.61 -16.28
C GLN A 775 3.50 17.54 -15.07
N ASP A 776 2.40 17.74 -14.35
CA ASP A 776 2.45 18.38 -13.04
C ASP A 776 2.93 17.37 -11.96
N ALA A 777 3.10 17.83 -10.72
CA ALA A 777 3.55 17.00 -9.60
C ALA A 777 2.56 15.87 -9.22
N ALA A 778 1.32 15.93 -9.70
CA ALA A 778 0.31 14.89 -9.49
C ALA A 778 0.23 13.88 -10.65
N GLY A 779 1.02 14.06 -11.72
CA GLY A 779 1.02 13.24 -12.93
C GLY A 779 -0.06 13.62 -13.94
N GLY A 780 -0.66 14.79 -13.80
CA GLY A 780 -1.65 15.36 -14.72
C GLY A 780 -1.07 16.36 -15.72
N VAL A 781 -1.96 16.93 -16.53
CA VAL A 781 -1.61 17.94 -17.52
C VAL A 781 -1.13 19.22 -16.82
N PHE A 782 -0.02 19.78 -17.30
CA PHE A 782 0.51 21.05 -16.82
C PHE A 782 -0.10 22.19 -17.66
N ASP A 783 -1.34 22.62 -17.34
CA ASP A 783 -2.17 23.45 -18.23
C ASP A 783 -2.54 24.85 -17.70
N ALA A 784 -2.22 25.16 -16.45
CA ALA A 784 -2.55 26.46 -15.87
C ALA A 784 -1.84 27.60 -16.63
N PRO A 785 -2.57 28.60 -17.25
CA PRO A 785 -1.98 29.59 -18.14
C PRO A 785 -0.85 30.42 -17.51
N HIS A 786 -0.99 30.78 -16.23
CA HIS A 786 0.05 31.54 -15.52
C HIS A 786 1.32 30.69 -15.27
N ARG A 787 1.19 29.36 -15.10
CA ARG A 787 2.32 28.45 -14.96
C ARG A 787 3.05 28.23 -16.29
N LEU A 788 2.29 28.09 -17.40
CA LEU A 788 2.85 27.98 -18.74
C LEU A 788 3.60 29.25 -19.14
N ALA A 789 3.04 30.43 -18.91
CA ALA A 789 3.73 31.71 -19.14
C ALA A 789 5.01 31.85 -18.32
N ARG A 790 4.97 31.49 -17.04
CA ARG A 790 6.15 31.48 -16.17
C ARG A 790 7.21 30.49 -16.66
N LEU A 791 6.80 29.31 -17.13
CA LEU A 791 7.70 28.29 -17.65
C LEU A 791 8.50 28.82 -18.85
N ALA A 792 7.84 29.47 -19.83
CA ALA A 792 8.51 30.06 -20.99
C ALA A 792 9.56 31.12 -20.56
N VAL A 793 9.22 31.99 -19.60
CA VAL A 793 10.16 32.99 -19.04
C VAL A 793 11.36 32.32 -18.34
N LEU A 794 11.12 31.23 -17.58
CA LEU A 794 12.20 30.52 -16.90
C LEU A 794 13.15 29.85 -17.89
N ILE A 795 12.63 29.24 -18.98
CA ILE A 795 13.46 28.70 -20.07
C ILE A 795 14.32 29.82 -20.70
N GLU A 796 13.73 30.95 -21.03
CA GLU A 796 14.46 32.12 -21.59
C GLU A 796 15.57 32.60 -20.63
N GLN A 797 15.27 32.72 -19.34
CA GLN A 797 16.24 33.15 -18.35
C GLN A 797 17.37 32.12 -18.15
N ALA A 798 17.06 30.82 -18.19
CA ALA A 798 18.03 29.74 -18.07
C ALA A 798 18.99 29.72 -19.27
N LEU A 799 18.44 29.84 -20.49
CA LEU A 799 19.25 29.83 -21.72
C LEU A 799 20.09 31.10 -21.89
N SER A 800 19.58 32.25 -21.48
CA SER A 800 20.34 33.50 -21.45
C SER A 800 21.33 33.65 -20.27
N GLY A 801 21.44 32.65 -19.40
CA GLY A 801 22.31 32.64 -18.24
C GLY A 801 21.90 33.59 -17.09
N ARG A 802 20.71 34.20 -17.18
CA ARG A 802 20.15 35.09 -16.14
C ARG A 802 19.62 34.32 -14.93
N LEU A 803 19.26 33.03 -15.06
CA LEU A 803 18.78 32.19 -13.98
C LEU A 803 19.93 31.35 -13.41
N LYS A 804 20.19 31.46 -12.11
CA LYS A 804 21.15 30.61 -11.37
C LYS A 804 20.48 29.27 -11.01
N LEU A 805 20.37 28.35 -11.97
CA LEU A 805 19.67 27.08 -11.87
C LEU A 805 19.99 26.30 -10.59
N ALA A 806 21.26 26.07 -10.30
CA ALA A 806 21.69 25.32 -9.12
C ALA A 806 21.20 25.93 -7.77
N THR A 807 21.01 27.25 -7.72
CA THR A 807 20.50 27.93 -6.52
C THR A 807 18.98 27.78 -6.41
N GLU A 808 18.27 27.96 -7.51
CA GLU A 808 16.80 27.87 -7.51
C GLU A 808 16.32 26.42 -7.33
N ILE A 809 17.01 25.44 -7.91
CA ILE A 809 16.73 24.01 -7.69
C ILE A 809 16.95 23.65 -6.21
N ARG A 810 18.01 24.16 -5.57
CA ARG A 810 18.25 23.94 -4.12
C ARG A 810 17.15 24.53 -3.25
N LYS A 811 16.60 25.69 -3.62
CA LYS A 811 15.45 26.29 -2.91
C LYS A 811 14.20 25.43 -3.06
N ALA A 812 13.90 24.95 -4.26
CA ALA A 812 12.78 24.08 -4.53
C ALA A 812 12.87 22.77 -3.71
N ASN A 813 14.04 22.16 -3.62
CA ASN A 813 14.28 20.95 -2.84
C ASN A 813 14.08 21.13 -1.34
N LYS A 814 14.46 22.29 -0.77
CA LYS A 814 14.24 22.55 0.66
C LYS A 814 12.77 22.67 1.04
N ALA A 815 11.92 23.12 0.12
CA ALA A 815 10.49 23.29 0.34
C ALA A 815 9.70 21.97 0.32
N VAL A 816 10.20 20.94 -0.39
CA VAL A 816 9.47 19.69 -0.67
C VAL A 816 9.88 18.54 0.26
N LEU A 817 11.09 18.54 0.82
CA LEU A 817 11.62 17.43 1.62
C LEU A 817 11.11 17.44 3.07
N GLY A 818 9.87 16.96 3.27
CA GLY A 818 9.40 16.54 4.59
C GLY A 818 10.18 15.30 5.09
N GLN A 819 10.32 15.16 6.42
CA GLN A 819 11.02 14.03 7.08
C GLN A 819 10.56 12.64 6.62
N ARG A 820 9.32 12.52 6.14
CA ARG A 820 8.72 11.25 5.68
C ARG A 820 9.42 10.58 4.51
N LEU A 821 10.10 11.36 3.66
CA LEU A 821 10.69 10.87 2.41
C LEU A 821 12.14 10.39 2.57
N ARG A 822 12.78 10.58 3.72
CA ARG A 822 14.18 10.19 3.96
C ARG A 822 14.39 8.71 4.26
N ALA A 823 13.34 7.96 4.53
CA ALA A 823 13.41 6.57 4.98
C ALA A 823 13.73 5.54 3.88
N ILE A 824 13.59 5.90 2.59
CA ILE A 824 13.78 4.98 1.47
C ILE A 824 15.17 5.19 0.88
N HIS A 825 16.01 4.17 0.99
CA HIS A 825 17.32 4.15 0.35
C HIS A 825 17.20 3.56 -1.05
N VAL A 826 17.47 4.37 -2.09
CA VAL A 826 17.54 3.92 -3.49
C VAL A 826 19.03 3.92 -3.89
N PRO A 827 19.67 2.75 -3.98
CA PRO A 827 21.07 2.71 -4.37
C PRO A 827 21.23 3.21 -5.83
N PRO A 828 22.14 4.15 -6.09
CA PRO A 828 22.38 4.65 -7.43
C PRO A 828 22.97 3.55 -8.30
N ARG A 829 22.50 3.46 -9.56
CA ARG A 829 22.97 2.49 -10.54
C ARG A 829 23.00 3.12 -11.92
N VAL A 830 24.07 2.89 -12.66
CA VAL A 830 24.22 3.30 -14.06
C VAL A 830 24.56 2.08 -14.89
N VAL A 831 23.75 1.81 -15.91
CA VAL A 831 23.98 0.73 -16.89
C VAL A 831 24.21 1.39 -18.26
N ILE A 832 25.28 1.03 -18.93
CA ILE A 832 25.57 1.50 -20.27
C ILE A 832 25.51 0.30 -21.21
N ASP A 833 24.67 0.38 -22.25
CA ASP A 833 24.38 -0.70 -23.17
C ASP A 833 24.55 -0.22 -24.62
N ASN A 834 25.59 -0.73 -25.30
CA ASN A 834 25.85 -0.46 -26.71
C ASN A 834 25.11 -1.42 -27.65
N HIS A 835 24.46 -2.46 -27.13
CA HIS A 835 23.69 -3.42 -27.93
C HIS A 835 22.22 -3.04 -28.06
N ALA A 836 21.71 -2.17 -27.17
CA ALA A 836 20.31 -1.77 -27.14
C ALA A 836 19.86 -0.92 -28.33
N SER A 837 20.77 -0.24 -29.02
CA SER A 837 20.51 0.54 -30.24
C SER A 837 21.63 0.32 -31.27
N ASN A 838 21.27 0.39 -32.53
CA ASN A 838 22.28 0.31 -33.62
C ASN A 838 23.08 1.61 -33.81
N THR A 839 22.49 2.74 -33.42
CA THR A 839 23.00 4.09 -33.72
C THR A 839 23.40 4.90 -32.51
N HIS A 840 23.01 4.51 -31.29
CA HIS A 840 23.25 5.25 -30.04
C HIS A 840 23.90 4.37 -28.98
N THR A 841 24.62 4.99 -28.06
CA THR A 841 24.95 4.39 -26.78
C THR A 841 23.77 4.65 -25.84
N VAL A 842 23.23 3.60 -25.20
CA VAL A 842 22.08 3.70 -24.30
C VAL A 842 22.59 3.73 -22.86
N VAL A 843 22.18 4.73 -22.11
CA VAL A 843 22.59 4.93 -20.70
C VAL A 843 21.33 4.90 -19.83
N GLU A 844 21.14 3.81 -19.07
CA GLU A 844 20.08 3.71 -18.05
C GLU A 844 20.62 4.18 -16.71
N VAL A 845 19.95 5.14 -16.12
CA VAL A 845 20.28 5.77 -14.83
C VAL A 845 19.18 5.48 -13.83
N ASN A 846 19.55 4.87 -12.72
CA ASN A 846 18.64 4.60 -11.62
C ASN A 846 19.12 5.35 -10.38
N GLY A 847 18.23 6.10 -9.74
CA GLY A 847 18.56 6.86 -8.55
C GLY A 847 17.32 7.28 -7.78
N ARG A 848 17.54 7.99 -6.68
CA ARG A 848 16.46 8.60 -5.91
C ARG A 848 15.92 9.81 -6.64
N ASP A 849 14.60 9.85 -6.85
CA ASP A 849 13.96 11.01 -7.48
C ASP A 849 14.06 12.25 -6.60
N ARG A 850 14.43 13.37 -7.22
CA ARG A 850 14.50 14.71 -6.62
C ARG A 850 14.37 15.78 -7.68
N SER A 851 13.87 16.92 -7.28
CA SER A 851 13.84 18.07 -8.20
C SER A 851 15.24 18.42 -8.71
N GLY A 852 15.39 18.53 -10.01
CA GLY A 852 16.67 18.82 -10.68
C GLY A 852 17.57 17.60 -10.91
N LEU A 853 17.15 16.37 -10.58
CA LEU A 853 17.95 15.17 -10.87
C LEU A 853 18.30 15.06 -12.35
N LEU A 854 17.30 15.26 -13.22
CA LEU A 854 17.49 15.20 -14.67
C LEU A 854 18.47 16.29 -15.16
N HIS A 855 18.40 17.49 -14.59
CA HIS A 855 19.38 18.57 -14.86
C HIS A 855 20.81 18.12 -14.53
N ASP A 856 21.03 17.56 -13.33
CA ASP A 856 22.36 17.17 -12.87
C ASP A 856 22.94 16.02 -13.71
N VAL A 857 22.11 15.02 -14.02
CA VAL A 857 22.50 13.85 -14.87
C VAL A 857 22.83 14.31 -16.30
N THR A 858 21.99 15.16 -16.89
CA THR A 858 22.21 15.61 -18.28
C THR A 858 23.35 16.61 -18.40
N ALA A 859 23.62 17.40 -17.36
CA ALA A 859 24.83 18.21 -17.26
C ALA A 859 26.09 17.32 -17.24
N ALA A 860 26.10 16.26 -16.41
CA ALA A 860 27.19 15.31 -16.35
C ALA A 860 27.44 14.60 -17.69
N ILE A 861 26.39 14.22 -18.43
CA ILE A 861 26.49 13.64 -19.79
C ILE A 861 27.13 14.66 -20.75
N SER A 862 26.65 15.91 -20.74
CA SER A 862 27.14 16.98 -21.62
C SER A 862 28.58 17.36 -21.33
N GLU A 863 29.00 17.39 -20.05
CA GLU A 863 30.39 17.64 -19.64
C GLU A 863 31.37 16.57 -20.14
N GLN A 864 30.90 15.34 -20.41
CA GLN A 864 31.69 14.28 -21.04
C GLN A 864 31.75 14.41 -22.55
N GLY A 865 31.24 15.49 -23.15
CA GLY A 865 31.23 15.75 -24.56
C GLY A 865 30.29 14.83 -25.35
N LEU A 866 29.15 14.47 -24.75
CA LEU A 866 28.12 13.65 -25.37
C LEU A 866 26.87 14.47 -25.68
N GLN A 867 26.23 14.15 -26.78
CA GLN A 867 24.95 14.73 -27.20
C GLN A 867 23.85 13.75 -26.90
N ILE A 868 22.73 14.25 -26.31
CA ILE A 868 21.53 13.47 -26.02
C ILE A 868 20.60 13.61 -27.23
N ALA A 869 20.17 12.48 -27.82
CA ALA A 869 19.21 12.44 -28.91
C ALA A 869 17.78 12.23 -28.42
N SER A 870 17.59 11.36 -27.42
CA SER A 870 16.29 11.19 -26.76
C SER A 870 16.49 10.82 -25.29
N ALA A 871 15.46 11.09 -24.48
CA ALA A 871 15.46 10.74 -23.08
C ALA A 871 14.06 10.26 -22.65
N HIS A 872 13.99 9.06 -22.11
CA HIS A 872 12.78 8.49 -21.50
C HIS A 872 12.89 8.54 -19.99
N VAL A 873 12.01 9.29 -19.36
CA VAL A 873 12.05 9.58 -17.92
C VAL A 873 10.87 8.88 -17.26
N SER A 874 11.17 8.02 -16.29
CA SER A 874 10.14 7.26 -15.56
C SER A 874 10.38 7.32 -14.08
N THR A 875 9.40 7.81 -13.32
CA THR A 875 9.46 7.83 -11.85
C THR A 875 8.53 6.78 -11.26
N TYR A 876 9.08 5.92 -10.41
CA TYR A 876 8.37 4.87 -9.68
C TYR A 876 8.44 5.19 -8.17
N GLY A 877 7.47 5.93 -7.69
CA GLY A 877 7.47 6.42 -6.30
C GLY A 877 8.62 7.38 -6.05
N GLN A 878 9.69 6.92 -5.38
CA GLN A 878 10.92 7.71 -5.12
C GLN A 878 12.12 7.29 -5.98
N ARG A 879 11.92 6.36 -6.88
CA ARG A 879 12.96 5.86 -7.78
C ARG A 879 12.76 6.45 -9.17
N ALA A 880 13.73 7.24 -9.62
CA ALA A 880 13.87 7.64 -11.00
C ALA A 880 14.58 6.53 -11.79
N VAL A 881 14.06 6.23 -12.98
CA VAL A 881 14.65 5.31 -13.97
C VAL A 881 14.64 6.04 -15.30
N ASP A 882 15.76 6.67 -15.63
CA ASP A 882 15.90 7.50 -16.81
C ASP A 882 16.81 6.83 -17.83
N VAL A 883 16.43 6.85 -19.10
CA VAL A 883 17.18 6.23 -20.17
C VAL A 883 17.51 7.28 -21.21
N PHE A 884 18.80 7.45 -21.48
CA PHE A 884 19.32 8.43 -22.44
C PHE A 884 19.92 7.71 -23.64
N TYR A 885 19.58 8.16 -24.84
CA TYR A 885 20.22 7.76 -26.10
C TYR A 885 21.23 8.83 -26.47
N VAL A 886 22.52 8.48 -26.40
CA VAL A 886 23.62 9.45 -26.56
C VAL A 886 24.55 9.09 -27.68
N LYS A 887 25.19 10.12 -28.24
CA LYS A 887 26.26 10.03 -29.24
C LYS A 887 27.43 10.91 -28.83
N ASP A 888 28.59 10.66 -29.41
CA ASP A 888 29.70 11.59 -29.32
C ASP A 888 29.52 12.81 -30.26
N VAL A 889 30.41 13.75 -30.18
CA VAL A 889 30.41 14.99 -31.02
C VAL A 889 30.52 14.71 -32.52
N PHE A 890 30.88 13.50 -32.92
CA PHE A 890 30.97 13.06 -34.33
C PHE A 890 29.71 12.31 -34.76
N GLY A 891 28.72 12.19 -33.89
CA GLY A 891 27.48 11.46 -34.17
C GLY A 891 27.62 9.93 -34.09
N LEU A 892 28.66 9.42 -33.42
CA LEU A 892 28.96 7.99 -33.30
C LEU A 892 28.68 7.46 -31.89
N LYS A 893 28.54 6.15 -31.79
CA LYS A 893 28.45 5.47 -30.49
C LYS A 893 29.78 5.58 -29.74
N VAL A 894 29.69 5.60 -28.40
CA VAL A 894 30.86 5.60 -27.52
C VAL A 894 31.31 4.15 -27.30
N GLU A 895 32.38 3.68 -27.95
CA GLU A 895 32.87 2.31 -27.82
C GLU A 895 34.08 2.20 -26.86
N ASN A 896 34.71 3.33 -26.54
CA ASN A 896 35.91 3.35 -25.71
C ASN A 896 35.58 3.10 -24.24
N GLU A 897 36.02 1.97 -23.69
CA GLU A 897 35.81 1.54 -22.32
C GLU A 897 36.19 2.60 -21.25
N ARG A 898 37.28 3.34 -21.48
CA ARG A 898 37.68 4.41 -20.52
C ARG A 898 36.68 5.55 -20.50
N ARG A 899 36.20 5.96 -21.69
CA ARG A 899 35.14 6.99 -21.78
C ARG A 899 33.83 6.53 -21.16
N LEU A 900 33.45 5.25 -21.36
CA LEU A 900 32.26 4.66 -20.76
C LEU A 900 32.36 4.63 -19.21
N ASN A 901 33.54 4.30 -18.68
CA ASN A 901 33.78 4.31 -17.24
C ASN A 901 33.78 5.74 -16.67
N GLN A 902 34.38 6.71 -17.33
CA GLN A 902 34.31 8.13 -16.93
C GLN A 902 32.90 8.65 -16.95
N LEU A 903 32.12 8.32 -17.96
CA LEU A 903 30.70 8.67 -18.04
C LEU A 903 29.91 8.07 -16.85
N ARG A 904 30.15 6.78 -16.56
CA ARG A 904 29.51 6.09 -15.44
C ARG A 904 29.81 6.76 -14.10
N GLU A 905 31.09 7.09 -13.86
CA GLU A 905 31.53 7.75 -12.63
C GLU A 905 30.94 9.17 -12.50
N ALA A 906 30.92 9.94 -13.58
CA ALA A 906 30.34 11.29 -13.57
C ALA A 906 28.83 11.26 -13.26
N ILE A 907 28.09 10.32 -13.85
CA ILE A 907 26.65 10.18 -13.57
C ILE A 907 26.42 9.67 -12.15
N LEU A 908 27.20 8.70 -11.66
CA LEU A 908 27.09 8.25 -10.25
C LEU A 908 27.36 9.39 -9.26
N ALA A 909 28.31 10.27 -9.56
CA ALA A 909 28.57 11.46 -8.75
C ALA A 909 27.37 12.44 -8.77
N ALA A 910 26.73 12.63 -9.92
CA ALA A 910 25.54 13.46 -10.07
C ALA A 910 24.29 12.88 -9.34
N LEU A 911 24.22 11.56 -9.20
CA LEU A 911 23.17 10.84 -8.47
C LEU A 911 23.32 10.94 -6.96
N ALA A 912 24.55 11.11 -6.44
CA ALA A 912 24.82 11.21 -5.01
C ALA A 912 24.16 12.48 -4.43
N SER A 913 23.33 12.31 -3.43
CA SER A 913 22.72 13.44 -2.71
C SER A 913 23.77 14.14 -1.87
N PRO A 914 23.81 15.50 -1.81
CA PRO A 914 24.70 16.23 -0.92
C PRO A 914 24.58 15.84 0.57
N ASP A 915 23.41 15.36 0.98
CA ASP A 915 23.13 14.90 2.35
C ASP A 915 23.67 13.48 2.61
N GLU A 916 23.83 12.63 1.59
CA GLU A 916 24.40 11.27 1.71
C GLU A 916 25.94 11.30 1.76
N VAL A 917 26.56 12.25 1.09
CA VAL A 917 28.01 12.43 1.14
C VAL A 917 28.46 12.88 2.55
N ALA A 918 27.61 13.63 3.28
CA ALA A 918 27.88 14.06 4.65
C ALA A 918 27.66 12.96 5.71
N ALA A 919 26.92 11.89 5.38
CA ALA A 919 26.54 10.80 6.29
C ALA A 919 27.41 9.55 6.17
N THR A 920 28.36 9.49 5.23
CA THR A 920 29.25 8.34 5.09
C THR A 920 30.33 8.41 6.19
N PRO A 921 30.35 7.49 7.18
CA PRO A 921 31.44 7.45 8.14
C PRO A 921 32.75 7.14 7.40
N PRO A 922 33.88 7.71 7.81
CA PRO A 922 35.16 7.44 7.16
C PRO A 922 35.43 5.94 7.19
N ALA A 923 35.84 5.39 6.05
CA ALA A 923 36.15 3.97 5.89
C ALA A 923 37.09 3.53 7.03
N PRO A 924 36.85 2.38 7.69
CA PRO A 924 37.69 1.90 8.75
C PRO A 924 39.12 1.74 8.23
N VAL A 925 40.03 2.50 8.80
CA VAL A 925 41.46 2.39 8.54
C VAL A 925 41.86 0.93 8.79
N ARG A 926 42.22 0.23 7.74
CA ARG A 926 42.76 -1.12 7.87
C ARG A 926 44.03 -1.04 8.70
N PRO A 927 44.12 -1.76 9.84
CA PRO A 927 45.39 -1.77 10.59
C PRO A 927 46.48 -2.38 9.70
N GLU A 928 47.56 -1.63 9.51
CA GLU A 928 48.76 -2.15 8.84
C GLU A 928 49.22 -3.46 9.53
N ARG A 929 49.25 -4.52 8.77
CA ARG A 929 49.88 -5.77 9.19
C ARG A 929 51.35 -5.52 9.49
N ARG A 930 51.70 -5.38 10.78
CA ARG A 930 53.09 -5.43 11.22
C ARG A 930 53.70 -6.75 10.71
N ARG A 931 54.62 -6.65 9.76
CA ARG A 931 55.51 -7.72 9.36
C ARG A 931 56.26 -8.20 10.61
N ARG A 932 55.97 -9.39 11.12
CA ARG A 932 56.87 -10.08 12.06
C ARG A 932 58.15 -10.39 11.33
N ARG A 933 59.24 -9.75 11.75
CA ARG A 933 60.60 -10.19 11.45
C ARG A 933 60.78 -11.54 12.11
N SER A 934 61.02 -12.57 11.35
CA SER A 934 61.55 -13.83 11.81
C SER A 934 63.00 -13.59 12.29
N ALA A 935 63.27 -13.72 13.56
CA ALA A 935 64.61 -13.86 14.07
C ALA A 935 64.99 -15.32 13.94
N THR A 936 65.91 -15.60 13.06
CA THR A 936 66.74 -16.80 13.06
C THR A 936 67.77 -16.70 14.16
N THR A 937 67.76 -17.62 15.08
CA THR A 937 68.98 -17.94 15.88
C THR A 937 69.12 -19.46 15.94
N GLY A 938 70.28 -19.94 15.52
CA GLY A 938 71.15 -20.94 15.86
C GLY A 938 70.70 -22.39 16.11
#